data_a26d42c98692a298f28e6069bfd324ab
#
_entry.id   a26d42c98692a298f28e6069bfd324ab
#
_cell.length_a   1.000
_cell.length_b   1.000
_cell.length_c   1.000
_cell.angle_alpha   90.00
_cell.angle_beta   90.00
_cell.angle_gamma   90.00
#
_symmetry.space_group_name_H-M   'P 1'
#
loop_
_entity.id
_entity.type
_entity.pdbx_description
1 polymer ?
#
loop_
_entity_poly.entity_id
_entity_poly.type
_entity_poly.pdbx_seq_one_letter_code
_entity_poly.pdbx_strand_id
1 'polypeptide(L)'
;KFTLTTVEDSIVTLAVSCIGYTTYSVTGEAVSMDNLEIFLKPQTNDLDEVVVYAGNYLLKSPSTISKTKVVDMLSTAGSNGDMIKAISMLPGTQAPDRDGRLLVRGGSSRESQTYIDDMHVLSPYSASFGEVGSRSRYSPVLFEGINFSLGGYVPEYSQGLSAVLPLYTRDEVNESKSGVDVMNVSLGSSGAIPWHNGSASYNMVYTDLTLYNELFFPSLKSKWQSPYKQIGLQNQFRFTLGKDTYLKSYLGYSKTGFVLISGDPFSSKSRNLELSDDNLYVNTTLRKRFDNGAAYFLGVAYSSNQQNIENGRTIHDTYSAKEREIHLKSKAEKRFNDFYKITAGVETFFKRYEFHYADTVAFDIGFNHCIGGAFVSNDFGLTKNLLLNLSARMEYTSLSKEWQWLPRIALGYKWRDMVFSGVLGKYQQNADNEALIYNRNLLPENNIQALIGVYYEKGSRIFRFEAYHKDYDHLPLKSGVAFPYYNSDGSGYSKGFDLFFNDTQFLKYWEYMLAYSYNDSRRKYLDFPYMAAPPFAMRHNASATLKYSNFSIRSIFSVSNRFASGRHYHDPNREGFMNSRTPNYNSLDISWIYLANKRTIVYFGFSNILNRQNIYGYVFNDEMTANNAYESHPLTQQINQAFYIGCFISLGKNAAYNVSNFY
;
A
#
# COMPACT_ATOMS: atom_id res chain seq x y z
N LYS A 1 -15.80 1.38 44.46
CA LYS A 1 -14.70 1.04 45.33
C LYS A 1 -14.44 -0.46 45.18
N PHE A 2 -13.23 -0.85 44.79
CA PHE A 2 -12.85 -2.26 44.62
C PHE A 2 -11.79 -2.60 45.67
N THR A 3 -11.80 -3.83 46.16
CA THR A 3 -10.75 -4.36 47.00
C THR A 3 -10.14 -5.56 46.29
N LEU A 4 -8.85 -5.52 46.06
CA LEU A 4 -8.08 -6.63 45.49
C LEU A 4 -7.09 -7.10 46.56
N THR A 5 -7.00 -8.41 46.77
CA THR A 5 -6.06 -9.00 47.74
C THR A 5 -4.93 -9.69 46.93
N THR A 6 -3.69 -9.38 47.26
CA THR A 6 -2.51 -10.00 46.69
C THR A 6 -1.52 -10.37 47.80
N VAL A 7 -0.46 -11.11 47.44
CA VAL A 7 0.57 -11.52 48.42
C VAL A 7 1.46 -10.32 48.77
N GLU A 8 1.72 -10.08 50.04
CA GLU A 8 2.70 -9.10 50.51
C GLU A 8 4.06 -9.37 49.83
N ASP A 9 4.81 -8.34 49.51
CA ASP A 9 6.14 -8.35 48.87
C ASP A 9 6.22 -8.68 47.37
N SER A 10 5.11 -8.60 46.64
CA SER A 10 5.15 -8.80 45.18
C SER A 10 5.03 -7.48 44.40
N ILE A 11 5.79 -7.34 43.34
CA ILE A 11 5.55 -6.30 42.33
C ILE A 11 4.32 -6.72 41.51
N VAL A 12 3.26 -5.94 41.62
CA VAL A 12 1.99 -6.18 40.94
C VAL A 12 1.73 -5.13 39.86
N THR A 13 1.08 -5.51 38.82
CA THR A 13 0.57 -4.58 37.79
C THR A 13 -0.95 -4.54 37.94
N LEU A 14 -1.49 -3.39 38.31
CA LEU A 14 -2.92 -3.14 38.37
C LEU A 14 -3.36 -2.48 37.07
N ALA A 15 -4.26 -3.14 36.33
CA ALA A 15 -4.91 -2.57 35.17
C ALA A 15 -6.37 -2.30 35.48
N VAL A 16 -6.79 -1.04 35.32
CA VAL A 16 -8.18 -0.61 35.52
C VAL A 16 -8.76 -0.19 34.17
N SER A 17 -9.83 -0.84 33.78
CA SER A 17 -10.57 -0.52 32.55
C SER A 17 -12.04 -0.27 32.86
N CYS A 18 -12.62 0.71 32.18
CA CYS A 18 -14.04 1.00 32.23
C CYS A 18 -14.50 1.36 30.80
N ILE A 19 -15.70 0.93 30.42
CA ILE A 19 -16.28 1.27 29.11
C ILE A 19 -16.38 2.80 29.00
N GLY A 20 -15.81 3.36 27.94
CA GLY A 20 -15.76 4.82 27.71
C GLY A 20 -14.56 5.52 28.38
N TYR A 21 -13.61 4.78 28.94
CA TYR A 21 -12.40 5.34 29.55
C TYR A 21 -11.14 4.60 29.07
N THR A 22 -10.03 5.32 28.98
CA THR A 22 -8.72 4.73 28.64
C THR A 22 -8.29 3.80 29.78
N THR A 23 -7.86 2.59 29.45
CA THR A 23 -7.31 1.65 30.43
C THR A 23 -6.08 2.27 31.10
N TYR A 24 -6.10 2.38 32.39
CA TYR A 24 -4.97 2.83 33.20
C TYR A 24 -4.25 1.62 33.80
N SER A 25 -2.93 1.56 33.64
CA SER A 25 -2.11 0.52 34.27
C SER A 25 -0.99 1.15 35.11
N VAL A 26 -0.81 0.62 36.31
CA VAL A 26 0.25 1.00 37.23
C VAL A 26 0.94 -0.23 37.77
N THR A 27 2.27 -0.21 37.79
CA THR A 27 3.09 -1.29 38.30
C THR A 27 3.89 -0.79 39.51
N GLY A 28 3.82 -1.49 40.62
CA GLY A 28 4.53 -1.14 41.83
C GLY A 28 4.45 -2.26 42.87
N GLU A 29 5.06 -2.02 44.05
CA GLU A 29 4.94 -2.94 45.19
C GLU A 29 3.51 -2.93 45.75
N ALA A 30 2.97 -4.09 46.05
CA ALA A 30 1.58 -4.24 46.48
C ALA A 30 1.25 -3.34 47.70
N VAL A 31 2.17 -3.20 48.64
CA VAL A 31 2.04 -2.34 49.82
C VAL A 31 1.92 -0.85 49.48
N SER A 32 2.58 -0.40 48.39
CA SER A 32 2.53 1.00 47.97
C SER A 32 1.24 1.38 47.24
N MET A 33 0.40 0.40 46.91
CA MET A 33 -0.86 0.57 46.18
C MET A 33 -2.10 0.57 47.09
N ASP A 34 -1.93 0.60 48.40
CA ASP A 34 -3.06 0.70 49.30
C ASP A 34 -3.73 2.09 49.19
N ASN A 35 -5.07 2.10 49.11
CA ASN A 35 -5.89 3.30 48.93
C ASN A 35 -5.60 4.14 47.66
N LEU A 36 -5.24 3.48 46.54
CA LEU A 36 -4.97 4.16 45.30
C LEU A 36 -6.25 4.79 44.70
N GLU A 37 -6.24 6.10 44.51
CA GLU A 37 -7.29 6.80 43.74
C GLU A 37 -6.87 6.90 42.29
N ILE A 38 -7.65 6.28 41.42
CA ILE A 38 -7.38 6.25 39.97
C ILE A 38 -8.45 7.05 39.25
N PHE A 39 -8.02 8.13 38.59
CA PHE A 39 -8.85 8.93 37.71
C PHE A 39 -8.67 8.41 36.28
N LEU A 40 -9.67 7.69 35.77
CA LEU A 40 -9.68 7.26 34.36
C LEU A 40 -9.96 8.46 33.46
N LYS A 41 -9.16 8.66 32.45
CA LYS A 41 -9.43 9.66 31.44
C LYS A 41 -10.58 9.16 30.55
N PRO A 42 -11.63 9.97 30.30
CA PRO A 42 -12.64 9.58 29.34
C PRO A 42 -11.94 9.25 28.02
N GLN A 43 -12.14 8.05 27.55
CA GLN A 43 -11.86 7.72 26.18
C GLN A 43 -13.01 8.34 25.41
N THR A 44 -12.75 9.39 24.67
CA THR A 44 -13.67 9.80 23.61
C THR A 44 -13.63 8.71 22.55
N ASN A 45 -14.29 7.58 22.85
CA ASN A 45 -14.72 6.70 21.79
C ASN A 45 -15.74 7.53 21.04
N ASP A 46 -15.40 7.94 19.83
CA ASP A 46 -16.43 8.10 18.84
C ASP A 46 -17.23 6.80 18.92
N LEU A 47 -18.47 6.87 19.39
CA LEU A 47 -19.41 5.76 19.40
C LEU A 47 -19.21 5.05 18.07
N ASP A 48 -19.10 3.72 18.10
CA ASP A 48 -18.87 2.87 16.95
C ASP A 48 -19.71 3.35 15.75
N GLU A 49 -19.20 4.35 15.05
CA GLU A 49 -19.79 4.81 13.81
C GLU A 49 -19.55 3.70 12.83
N VAL A 50 -20.60 2.96 12.53
CA VAL A 50 -20.61 2.00 11.45
C VAL A 50 -20.47 2.79 10.16
N VAL A 51 -19.26 3.24 9.88
CA VAL A 51 -18.91 3.82 8.60
C VAL A 51 -18.80 2.66 7.62
N VAL A 52 -19.93 2.33 7.00
CA VAL A 52 -19.99 1.28 6.01
C VAL A 52 -19.58 1.90 4.67
N TYR A 53 -18.34 1.71 4.31
CA TYR A 53 -17.89 1.91 2.94
C TYR A 53 -17.72 0.53 2.29
N ALA A 54 -18.50 0.24 1.25
CA ALA A 54 -18.22 -0.92 0.40
C ALA A 54 -16.80 -0.74 -0.19
N GLY A 55 -16.02 -1.79 -0.22
CA GLY A 55 -14.64 -1.76 -0.69
C GLY A 55 -13.60 -1.35 0.35
N ASN A 56 -14.00 -0.92 1.54
CA ASN A 56 -13.04 -0.61 2.61
C ASN A 56 -12.75 -1.85 3.46
N TYR A 57 -11.53 -2.33 3.39
CA TYR A 57 -10.96 -3.13 4.46
C TYR A 57 -10.60 -2.17 5.60
N LEU A 58 -11.59 -1.82 6.43
CA LEU A 58 -11.32 -1.16 7.69
C LEU A 58 -10.57 -2.14 8.59
N LEU A 59 -9.26 -2.02 8.61
CA LEU A 59 -8.40 -2.60 9.63
C LEU A 59 -8.52 -1.82 10.95
N LYS A 60 -9.62 -1.08 11.10
CA LYS A 60 -10.00 -0.34 12.29
C LYS A 60 -11.47 -0.61 12.60
N SER A 61 -11.74 -1.70 13.30
CA SER A 61 -12.91 -1.77 14.17
C SER A 61 -12.46 -1.39 15.58
N PRO A 62 -13.18 -0.50 16.28
CA PRO A 62 -12.77 -0.06 17.62
C PRO A 62 -12.75 -1.16 18.65
N SER A 63 -13.38 -2.30 18.41
CA SER A 63 -13.56 -3.28 19.48
C SER A 63 -12.92 -4.64 19.29
N THR A 64 -12.43 -5.10 18.12
CA THR A 64 -11.78 -6.43 18.13
C THR A 64 -11.03 -6.85 16.85
N ILE A 65 -11.18 -6.17 15.71
CA ILE A 65 -10.24 -6.43 14.64
C ILE A 65 -9.08 -5.49 14.83
N SER A 66 -8.11 -6.04 15.51
CA SER A 66 -6.77 -5.51 15.53
C SER A 66 -6.49 -4.81 14.19
N LYS A 67 -6.17 -3.52 14.26
CA LYS A 67 -5.11 -2.99 13.42
C LYS A 67 -4.32 -4.19 12.96
N THR A 68 -4.27 -4.49 11.65
CA THR A 68 -3.32 -5.52 11.20
C THR A 68 -2.01 -5.02 11.76
N LYS A 69 -1.63 -5.62 12.88
CA LYS A 69 -0.49 -5.10 13.64
C LYS A 69 0.65 -5.19 12.67
N VAL A 70 1.52 -4.23 12.68
CA VAL A 70 2.78 -4.26 11.92
C VAL A 70 3.41 -5.65 12.00
N VAL A 71 3.32 -6.27 13.15
CA VAL A 71 3.80 -7.64 13.41
C VAL A 71 3.06 -8.69 12.60
N ASP A 72 1.75 -8.57 12.42
CA ASP A 72 0.97 -9.53 11.61
C ASP A 72 1.37 -9.46 10.14
N MET A 73 1.63 -8.25 9.63
CA MET A 73 2.17 -8.09 8.28
C MET A 73 3.58 -8.67 8.15
N LEU A 74 4.45 -8.35 9.10
CA LEU A 74 5.84 -8.82 9.09
C LEU A 74 5.93 -10.34 9.30
N SER A 75 5.00 -10.93 10.06
CA SER A 75 4.95 -12.37 10.33
C SER A 75 4.31 -13.20 9.22
N THR A 76 3.62 -12.57 8.25
CA THR A 76 3.01 -13.26 7.12
C THR A 76 4.12 -13.71 6.15
N ALA A 77 4.18 -15.01 5.87
CA ALA A 77 5.17 -15.56 4.94
C ALA A 77 5.04 -14.90 3.55
N GLY A 78 6.16 -14.59 2.91
CA GLY A 78 6.22 -13.91 1.61
C GLY A 78 6.11 -12.40 1.66
N SER A 79 5.75 -11.78 2.80
CA SER A 79 5.79 -10.32 2.96
C SER A 79 7.22 -9.78 3.00
N ASN A 80 8.13 -10.51 3.65
CA ASN A 80 9.54 -10.16 3.80
C ASN A 80 9.76 -8.72 4.31
N GLY A 81 8.90 -8.29 5.24
CA GLY A 81 8.93 -6.94 5.78
C GLY A 81 8.41 -5.85 4.86
N ASP A 82 7.87 -6.20 3.70
CA ASP A 82 7.30 -5.27 2.74
C ASP A 82 5.78 -5.17 2.89
N MET A 83 5.30 -3.96 3.16
CA MET A 83 3.89 -3.65 3.37
C MET A 83 3.04 -3.95 2.12
N ILE A 84 3.53 -3.62 0.94
CA ILE A 84 2.81 -3.84 -0.32
C ILE A 84 2.67 -5.33 -0.63
N LYS A 85 3.72 -6.12 -0.37
CA LYS A 85 3.65 -7.58 -0.50
C LYS A 85 2.66 -8.20 0.49
N ALA A 86 2.57 -7.69 1.72
CA ALA A 86 1.58 -8.13 2.68
C ALA A 86 0.15 -7.81 2.22
N ILE A 87 -0.10 -6.58 1.73
CA ILE A 87 -1.39 -6.16 1.18
C ILE A 87 -1.76 -7.00 -0.05
N SER A 88 -0.81 -7.37 -0.89
CA SER A 88 -1.06 -8.17 -2.09
C SER A 88 -1.52 -9.61 -1.82
N MET A 89 -1.65 -10.01 -0.55
CA MET A 89 -2.29 -11.27 -0.15
C MET A 89 -3.78 -11.10 0.21
N LEU A 90 -4.28 -9.86 0.28
CA LEU A 90 -5.68 -9.57 0.56
C LEU A 90 -6.54 -9.79 -0.70
N PRO A 91 -7.84 -10.08 -0.55
CA PRO A 91 -8.74 -10.22 -1.69
C PRO A 91 -8.83 -8.90 -2.46
N GLY A 92 -9.18 -8.96 -3.75
CA GLY A 92 -9.23 -7.81 -4.65
C GLY A 92 -7.86 -7.36 -5.15
N THR A 93 -6.77 -7.83 -4.55
CA THR A 93 -5.43 -7.67 -5.08
C THR A 93 -5.05 -8.82 -6.00
N GLN A 94 -4.08 -8.58 -6.85
CA GLN A 94 -3.56 -9.59 -7.77
C GLN A 94 -2.10 -9.92 -7.44
N ALA A 95 -1.61 -11.05 -7.94
CA ALA A 95 -0.19 -11.36 -7.82
C ALA A 95 0.64 -10.19 -8.36
N PRO A 96 1.75 -9.83 -7.67
CA PRO A 96 2.56 -8.68 -8.06
C PRO A 96 2.95 -8.74 -9.52
N ASP A 97 3.02 -7.59 -10.17
CA ASP A 97 3.62 -7.50 -11.49
C ASP A 97 5.13 -7.76 -11.42
N ARG A 98 5.78 -7.84 -12.57
CA ARG A 98 7.24 -7.98 -12.66
C ARG A 98 7.95 -6.86 -11.90
N ASP A 99 7.38 -5.66 -11.93
CA ASP A 99 7.87 -4.49 -11.21
C ASP A 99 7.56 -4.49 -9.70
N GLY A 100 6.82 -5.48 -9.18
CA GLY A 100 6.52 -5.63 -7.75
C GLY A 100 5.42 -4.72 -7.21
N ARG A 101 4.77 -3.90 -8.07
CA ARG A 101 3.73 -2.96 -7.67
C ARG A 101 2.36 -3.63 -7.47
N LEU A 102 1.50 -2.96 -6.71
CA LEU A 102 0.16 -3.46 -6.38
C LEU A 102 -0.81 -3.31 -7.56
N LEU A 103 -1.45 -4.41 -7.93
CA LEU A 103 -2.53 -4.46 -8.91
C LEU A 103 -3.84 -4.75 -8.22
N VAL A 104 -4.92 -4.01 -8.57
CA VAL A 104 -6.21 -4.10 -7.86
C VAL A 104 -7.36 -4.18 -8.85
N ARG A 105 -8.19 -5.25 -8.73
CA ARG A 105 -9.45 -5.41 -9.46
C ARG A 105 -9.35 -5.07 -10.95
N GLY A 106 -8.36 -5.63 -11.63
CA GLY A 106 -8.11 -5.42 -13.06
C GLY A 106 -7.63 -4.02 -13.44
N GLY A 107 -7.23 -3.22 -12.46
CA GLY A 107 -6.57 -1.94 -12.66
C GLY A 107 -5.06 -2.08 -12.69
N SER A 108 -4.39 -1.15 -13.38
CA SER A 108 -2.95 -1.01 -13.35
C SER A 108 -2.45 -0.48 -12.00
N SER A 109 -1.15 -0.61 -11.72
CA SER A 109 -0.56 -0.09 -10.48
C SER A 109 -0.72 1.42 -10.30
N ARG A 110 -0.82 2.16 -11.38
CA ARG A 110 -1.01 3.61 -11.42
C ARG A 110 -2.41 4.04 -10.91
N GLU A 111 -3.40 3.16 -11.00
CA GLU A 111 -4.77 3.42 -10.56
C GLU A 111 -4.96 3.34 -9.03
N SER A 112 -3.91 2.98 -8.29
CA SER A 112 -3.92 2.88 -6.83
C SER A 112 -3.09 4.01 -6.22
N GLN A 113 -3.70 4.80 -5.33
CA GLN A 113 -3.07 5.97 -4.72
C GLN A 113 -2.76 5.74 -3.25
N THR A 114 -1.63 6.29 -2.78
CA THR A 114 -1.19 6.20 -1.38
C THR A 114 -1.26 7.56 -0.71
N TYR A 115 -1.73 7.58 0.53
CA TYR A 115 -1.79 8.78 1.37
C TYR A 115 -1.14 8.52 2.72
N ILE A 116 -0.44 9.50 3.28
CA ILE A 116 0.08 9.47 4.65
C ILE A 116 -0.56 10.62 5.42
N ASP A 117 -1.31 10.28 6.49
CA ASP A 117 -2.08 11.23 7.31
C ASP A 117 -2.98 12.15 6.45
N ASP A 118 -3.71 11.56 5.48
CA ASP A 118 -4.62 12.22 4.50
C ASP A 118 -3.92 13.07 3.43
N MET A 119 -2.57 13.06 3.37
CA MET A 119 -1.79 13.78 2.36
C MET A 119 -1.24 12.82 1.31
N HIS A 120 -1.39 13.18 0.03
CA HIS A 120 -0.98 12.33 -1.11
C HIS A 120 0.52 12.10 -1.16
N VAL A 121 0.90 10.90 -1.60
CA VAL A 121 2.28 10.46 -1.82
C VAL A 121 2.50 10.19 -3.29
N LEU A 122 3.34 10.98 -3.93
CA LEU A 122 3.59 10.92 -5.37
C LEU A 122 4.22 9.58 -5.81
N SER A 123 5.20 9.08 -5.08
CA SER A 123 5.95 7.86 -5.44
C SER A 123 6.12 6.94 -4.23
N PRO A 124 5.16 6.02 -3.98
CA PRO A 124 5.22 5.12 -2.81
C PRO A 124 6.14 3.91 -3.00
N TYR A 125 6.65 3.69 -4.20
CA TYR A 125 7.48 2.54 -4.55
C TYR A 125 8.93 2.94 -4.80
N SER A 126 9.88 2.08 -4.41
CA SER A 126 11.28 2.21 -4.79
C SER A 126 11.45 2.02 -6.31
N ALA A 127 12.58 2.46 -6.85
CA ALA A 127 12.88 2.25 -8.26
C ALA A 127 12.88 0.78 -8.64
N SER A 128 12.36 0.51 -9.83
CA SER A 128 12.38 -0.80 -10.49
C SER A 128 12.82 -0.62 -11.93
N PHE A 129 13.55 -1.59 -12.43
CA PHE A 129 13.90 -1.67 -13.84
C PHE A 129 14.16 -3.11 -14.27
N GLY A 130 13.59 -3.49 -15.39
CA GLY A 130 13.81 -4.82 -15.94
C GLY A 130 13.38 -5.94 -14.99
N GLU A 131 14.34 -6.72 -14.54
CA GLU A 131 14.12 -7.87 -13.63
C GLU A 131 14.20 -7.50 -12.14
N VAL A 132 14.47 -6.22 -11.82
CA VAL A 132 14.56 -5.70 -10.46
C VAL A 132 13.21 -5.11 -10.05
N GLY A 133 12.48 -5.83 -9.20
CA GLY A 133 11.18 -5.39 -8.71
C GLY A 133 11.29 -4.32 -7.62
N SER A 134 10.32 -3.40 -7.59
CA SER A 134 10.20 -2.38 -6.56
C SER A 134 9.70 -2.95 -5.22
N ARG A 135 9.88 -2.17 -4.16
CA ARG A 135 9.35 -2.39 -2.82
C ARG A 135 8.68 -1.13 -2.29
N SER A 136 7.92 -1.26 -1.22
CA SER A 136 7.42 -0.09 -0.50
C SER A 136 8.58 0.77 0.01
N ARG A 137 8.47 2.10 -0.17
CA ARG A 137 9.43 3.05 0.44
C ARG A 137 9.19 3.22 1.93
N TYR A 138 8.00 2.89 2.40
CA TYR A 138 7.55 3.20 3.76
C TYR A 138 7.57 1.96 4.63
N SER A 139 8.28 2.11 5.77
CA SER A 139 8.36 1.05 6.78
C SER A 139 7.06 0.98 7.58
N PRO A 140 6.44 -0.19 7.73
CA PRO A 140 5.20 -0.34 8.46
C PRO A 140 5.32 0.02 9.96
N VAL A 141 6.53 0.03 10.54
CA VAL A 141 6.74 0.28 11.98
C VAL A 141 6.33 1.68 12.45
N LEU A 142 6.27 2.67 11.54
CA LEU A 142 5.87 4.04 11.86
C LEU A 142 4.36 4.28 11.77
N PHE A 143 3.60 3.31 11.25
CA PHE A 143 2.16 3.43 11.06
C PHE A 143 1.39 2.68 12.14
N GLU A 144 0.22 3.20 12.47
CA GLU A 144 -0.66 2.61 13.48
C GLU A 144 -1.53 1.50 12.91
N GLY A 145 -1.89 1.62 11.64
CA GLY A 145 -2.70 0.66 10.90
C GLY A 145 -2.72 1.02 9.42
N ILE A 146 -3.21 0.09 8.63
CA ILE A 146 -3.40 0.26 7.20
C ILE A 146 -4.88 0.14 6.92
N ASN A 147 -5.44 1.17 6.30
CA ASN A 147 -6.75 1.13 5.69
C ASN A 147 -6.53 0.91 4.19
N PHE A 148 -7.17 -0.08 3.63
CA PHE A 148 -7.05 -0.36 2.21
C PHE A 148 -8.43 -0.41 1.57
N SER A 149 -8.71 0.54 0.68
CA SER A 149 -9.97 0.63 -0.05
C SER A 149 -9.80 0.14 -1.47
N LEU A 150 -10.57 -0.85 -1.86
CA LEU A 150 -10.58 -1.48 -3.18
C LEU A 150 -11.56 -0.83 -4.17
N GLY A 151 -11.76 0.46 -4.08
CA GLY A 151 -12.79 1.22 -4.78
C GLY A 151 -13.91 1.65 -3.85
N GLY A 152 -14.86 2.42 -4.35
CA GLY A 152 -15.94 2.95 -3.51
C GLY A 152 -15.47 3.92 -2.42
N TYR A 153 -14.27 4.45 -2.49
CA TYR A 153 -13.67 5.32 -1.48
C TYR A 153 -14.34 6.70 -1.42
N VAL A 154 -14.19 7.36 -0.27
CA VAL A 154 -14.80 8.67 0.04
C VAL A 154 -14.26 9.79 -0.85
N PRO A 155 -15.04 10.89 -1.05
CA PRO A 155 -14.68 11.98 -1.96
C PRO A 155 -13.47 12.81 -1.51
N GLU A 156 -13.00 12.64 -0.28
CA GLU A 156 -11.80 13.30 0.23
C GLU A 156 -10.49 12.77 -0.37
N TYR A 157 -10.54 11.60 -1.05
CA TYR A 157 -9.43 11.06 -1.82
C TYR A 157 -9.72 11.18 -3.31
N SER A 158 -8.67 11.41 -4.10
CA SER A 158 -8.76 11.65 -5.53
C SER A 158 -7.66 10.92 -6.31
N GLN A 159 -7.66 11.08 -7.61
CA GLN A 159 -6.61 10.58 -8.52
C GLN A 159 -6.40 9.06 -8.52
N GLY A 160 -7.39 8.28 -8.09
CA GLY A 160 -7.36 6.80 -8.13
C GLY A 160 -8.56 6.22 -8.86
N LEU A 161 -8.36 5.24 -9.73
CA LEU A 161 -9.43 4.52 -10.43
C LEU A 161 -9.68 3.12 -9.85
N SER A 162 -8.78 2.61 -9.00
CA SER A 162 -8.89 1.25 -8.49
C SER A 162 -8.84 1.15 -6.98
N ALA A 163 -7.86 1.79 -6.32
CA ALA A 163 -7.72 1.70 -4.88
C ALA A 163 -7.14 2.96 -4.25
N VAL A 164 -7.36 3.08 -2.95
CA VAL A 164 -6.72 4.09 -2.10
C VAL A 164 -6.15 3.40 -0.88
N LEU A 165 -4.90 3.73 -0.54
CA LEU A 165 -4.16 3.21 0.60
C LEU A 165 -3.81 4.36 1.57
N PRO A 166 -4.71 4.74 2.49
CA PRO A 166 -4.37 5.66 3.56
C PRO A 166 -3.53 4.96 4.64
N LEU A 167 -2.38 5.54 4.92
CA LEU A 167 -1.47 5.17 5.99
C LEU A 167 -1.54 6.23 7.08
N TYR A 168 -1.89 5.82 8.29
CA TYR A 168 -1.94 6.74 9.42
C TYR A 168 -0.74 6.51 10.31
N THR A 169 0.01 7.58 10.55
CA THR A 169 1.11 7.55 11.50
C THR A 169 0.56 7.48 12.93
N ARG A 170 1.33 6.90 13.84
CA ARG A 170 0.89 6.75 15.24
C ARG A 170 0.56 8.09 15.87
N ASP A 171 -0.52 8.15 16.64
CA ASP A 171 -0.97 9.38 17.31
C ASP A 171 -0.16 9.66 18.58
N GLU A 172 0.18 8.64 19.36
CA GLU A 172 0.88 8.79 20.62
C GLU A 172 2.04 7.78 20.77
N VAL A 173 3.08 8.23 21.45
CA VAL A 173 4.18 7.40 21.93
C VAL A 173 4.43 7.76 23.39
N ASN A 174 4.19 6.80 24.28
CA ASN A 174 4.27 7.01 25.72
C ASN A 174 5.57 6.49 26.36
N GLU A 175 6.34 5.70 25.61
CA GLU A 175 7.57 5.08 26.09
C GLU A 175 8.72 5.28 25.10
N SER A 176 9.89 5.57 25.65
CA SER A 176 11.11 5.58 24.83
C SER A 176 11.49 4.15 24.43
N LYS A 177 11.59 3.92 23.14
CA LYS A 177 11.96 2.63 22.57
C LYS A 177 12.98 2.84 21.46
N SER A 178 13.95 1.97 21.38
CA SER A 178 14.90 1.91 20.27
C SER A 178 15.23 0.46 19.94
N GLY A 179 15.57 0.21 18.71
CA GLY A 179 15.93 -1.12 18.24
C GLY A 179 16.91 -1.03 17.08
N VAL A 180 17.63 -2.13 16.92
CA VAL A 180 18.52 -2.35 15.78
C VAL A 180 18.11 -3.67 15.14
N ASP A 181 18.08 -3.69 13.83
CA ASP A 181 17.85 -4.90 13.04
C ASP A 181 19.03 -5.16 12.10
N VAL A 182 19.43 -6.42 12.08
CA VAL A 182 20.49 -6.91 11.20
C VAL A 182 19.90 -8.04 10.37
N MET A 183 19.84 -7.85 9.08
CA MET A 183 19.41 -8.88 8.14
C MET A 183 20.53 -9.19 7.15
N ASN A 184 20.46 -10.36 6.53
CA ASN A 184 21.41 -10.74 5.48
C ASN A 184 21.38 -9.83 4.25
N VAL A 185 20.40 -8.91 4.14
CA VAL A 185 20.22 -7.95 3.04
C VAL A 185 20.24 -6.49 3.50
N SER A 186 20.13 -6.22 4.81
CA SER A 186 20.00 -4.85 5.32
C SER A 186 20.43 -4.70 6.78
N LEU A 187 20.76 -3.46 7.13
CA LEU A 187 20.96 -2.99 8.50
C LEU A 187 19.92 -1.92 8.78
N GLY A 188 19.29 -1.97 9.93
CA GLY A 188 18.28 -1.00 10.30
C GLY A 188 18.38 -0.55 11.76
N SER A 189 17.78 0.60 12.03
CA SER A 189 17.55 1.13 13.37
C SER A 189 16.22 1.86 13.39
N SER A 190 15.43 1.62 14.43
CA SER A 190 14.16 2.29 14.63
C SER A 190 13.97 2.66 16.08
N GLY A 191 13.20 3.71 16.34
CA GLY A 191 12.93 4.12 17.70
C GLY A 191 11.88 5.20 17.82
N ALA A 192 11.54 5.49 19.08
CA ALA A 192 10.62 6.55 19.43
C ALA A 192 11.02 7.16 20.78
N ILE A 193 10.91 8.48 20.89
CA ILE A 193 11.30 9.27 22.04
C ILE A 193 10.13 10.20 22.38
N PRO A 194 9.43 9.99 23.51
CA PRO A 194 8.41 10.89 24.01
C PRO A 194 9.02 12.04 24.82
N TRP A 195 8.35 13.19 24.81
CA TRP A 195 8.56 14.32 25.72
C TRP A 195 7.21 14.88 26.18
N HIS A 196 7.22 15.90 27.04
CA HIS A 196 6.01 16.38 27.74
C HIS A 196 4.82 16.67 26.79
N ASN A 197 5.05 17.34 25.66
CA ASN A 197 3.99 17.77 24.73
C ASN A 197 4.15 17.13 23.35
N GLY A 198 4.77 15.96 23.23
CA GLY A 198 4.94 15.34 21.92
C GLY A 198 5.86 14.15 21.91
N SER A 199 6.22 13.72 20.73
CA SER A 199 7.15 12.60 20.50
C SER A 199 7.77 12.66 19.11
N ALA A 200 8.94 12.04 18.99
CA ALA A 200 9.55 11.72 17.69
C ALA A 200 9.67 10.21 17.54
N SER A 201 9.52 9.74 16.30
CA SER A 201 9.84 8.36 15.91
C SER A 201 10.73 8.39 14.68
N TYR A 202 11.61 7.41 14.55
CA TYR A 202 12.48 7.28 13.40
C TYR A 202 12.59 5.82 12.93
N ASN A 203 12.88 5.66 11.66
CA ASN A 203 13.28 4.41 11.05
C ASN A 203 14.36 4.70 10.00
N MET A 204 15.49 4.03 10.10
CA MET A 204 16.61 4.13 9.19
C MET A 204 16.95 2.73 8.70
N VAL A 205 17.11 2.57 7.39
CA VAL A 205 17.46 1.27 6.77
C VAL A 205 18.52 1.50 5.71
N TYR A 206 19.58 0.71 5.76
CA TYR A 206 20.55 0.56 4.68
C TYR A 206 20.44 -0.86 4.12
N THR A 207 20.14 -0.97 2.84
CA THR A 207 20.08 -2.24 2.10
C THR A 207 21.25 -2.31 1.15
N ASP A 208 21.95 -3.45 1.14
CA ASP A 208 23.05 -3.75 0.21
C ASP A 208 23.02 -5.24 -0.14
N LEU A 209 22.75 -5.54 -1.40
CA LEU A 209 22.67 -6.91 -1.88
C LEU A 209 24.03 -7.51 -2.29
N THR A 210 25.16 -6.81 -2.10
CA THR A 210 26.47 -7.28 -2.54
C THR A 210 26.85 -8.61 -1.89
N LEU A 211 26.89 -8.63 -0.55
CA LEU A 211 27.23 -9.86 0.19
C LEU A 211 26.21 -10.98 -0.01
N TYR A 212 24.92 -10.58 -0.09
CA TYR A 212 23.83 -11.53 -0.33
C TYR A 212 24.00 -12.25 -1.68
N ASN A 213 24.28 -11.49 -2.74
CA ASN A 213 24.49 -12.06 -4.07
C ASN A 213 25.77 -12.92 -4.13
N GLU A 214 26.86 -12.44 -3.53
CA GLU A 214 28.12 -13.17 -3.54
C GLU A 214 28.05 -14.53 -2.81
N LEU A 215 27.38 -14.56 -1.65
CA LEU A 215 27.32 -15.75 -0.81
C LEU A 215 26.27 -16.77 -1.29
N PHE A 216 25.11 -16.28 -1.74
CA PHE A 216 23.96 -17.14 -1.99
C PHE A 216 23.61 -17.32 -3.47
N PHE A 217 24.02 -16.37 -4.30
CA PHE A 217 23.73 -16.39 -5.74
C PHE A 217 24.97 -16.02 -6.59
N PRO A 218 26.07 -16.81 -6.51
CA PRO A 218 27.31 -16.48 -7.24
C PRO A 218 27.12 -16.35 -8.75
N SER A 219 26.11 -17.03 -9.33
CA SER A 219 25.74 -16.92 -10.74
C SER A 219 25.26 -15.53 -11.14
N LEU A 220 24.79 -14.70 -10.20
CA LEU A 220 24.41 -13.32 -10.45
C LEU A 220 25.61 -12.36 -10.53
N LYS A 221 26.80 -12.78 -10.15
CA LYS A 221 28.00 -11.93 -10.19
C LYS A 221 28.28 -11.40 -11.59
N SER A 222 27.97 -12.18 -12.63
CA SER A 222 28.10 -11.76 -14.02
C SER A 222 26.98 -10.83 -14.51
N LYS A 223 25.90 -10.67 -13.75
CA LYS A 223 24.76 -9.83 -14.11
C LYS A 223 24.80 -8.45 -13.40
N TRP A 224 25.67 -8.26 -12.42
CA TRP A 224 25.78 -7.03 -11.66
C TRP A 224 27.17 -6.46 -11.67
N GLN A 225 27.32 -5.21 -12.12
CA GLN A 225 28.51 -4.43 -11.90
C GLN A 225 28.45 -3.79 -10.50
N SER A 226 27.28 -3.26 -10.11
CA SER A 226 27.00 -2.79 -8.75
C SER A 226 25.63 -3.30 -8.33
N PRO A 227 25.54 -4.23 -7.36
CA PRO A 227 24.28 -4.71 -6.84
C PRO A 227 23.41 -3.60 -6.24
N TYR A 228 22.12 -3.89 -6.07
CA TYR A 228 21.14 -2.96 -5.51
C TYR A 228 21.59 -2.45 -4.13
N LYS A 229 21.60 -1.12 -3.97
CA LYS A 229 21.85 -0.42 -2.70
C LYS A 229 20.76 0.61 -2.47
N GLN A 230 20.33 0.75 -1.22
CA GLN A 230 19.33 1.74 -0.83
C GLN A 230 19.61 2.28 0.57
N ILE A 231 19.48 3.58 0.72
CA ILE A 231 19.37 4.25 2.02
C ILE A 231 17.93 4.75 2.15
N GLY A 232 17.30 4.43 3.28
CA GLY A 232 15.98 4.92 3.64
C GLY A 232 15.99 5.58 5.01
N LEU A 233 15.45 6.80 5.10
CA LEU A 233 15.30 7.58 6.34
C LEU A 233 13.86 8.00 6.47
N GLN A 234 13.23 7.71 7.61
CA GLN A 234 11.87 8.11 7.89
C GLN A 234 11.81 8.66 9.31
N ASN A 235 11.18 9.81 9.47
CA ASN A 235 10.99 10.45 10.76
C ASN A 235 9.54 10.92 10.90
N GLN A 236 9.03 10.87 12.09
CA GLN A 236 7.71 11.38 12.44
C GLN A 236 7.83 12.22 13.70
N PHE A 237 7.26 13.42 13.68
CA PHE A 237 7.15 14.32 14.82
C PHE A 237 5.67 14.53 15.14
N ARG A 238 5.37 14.62 16.43
CA ARG A 238 4.03 14.85 16.98
C ARG A 238 4.12 15.88 18.06
N PHE A 239 3.21 16.83 18.04
CA PHE A 239 3.10 17.89 19.05
C PHE A 239 1.64 18.06 19.45
N THR A 240 1.40 18.06 20.75
CA THR A 240 0.12 18.46 21.33
C THR A 240 0.20 19.95 21.64
N LEU A 241 -0.48 20.79 20.83
CA LEU A 241 -0.43 22.26 20.93
C LEU A 241 -1.44 22.84 21.92
N GLY A 242 -2.26 22.00 22.55
CA GLY A 242 -3.30 22.38 23.51
C GLY A 242 -4.36 21.30 23.60
N LYS A 243 -5.49 21.61 24.25
CA LYS A 243 -6.61 20.68 24.33
C LYS A 243 -7.12 20.36 22.92
N ASP A 244 -7.10 19.06 22.57
CA ASP A 244 -7.64 18.53 21.31
C ASP A 244 -7.03 19.13 20.02
N THR A 245 -5.79 19.64 20.10
CA THR A 245 -5.06 20.20 18.95
C THR A 245 -3.74 19.46 18.75
N TYR A 246 -3.58 18.78 17.60
CA TYR A 246 -2.45 17.94 17.29
C TYR A 246 -1.78 18.38 15.98
N LEU A 247 -0.47 18.56 16.03
CA LEU A 247 0.38 18.78 14.86
C LEU A 247 1.22 17.54 14.64
N LYS A 248 1.16 16.98 13.44
CA LYS A 248 2.01 15.88 13.01
C LYS A 248 2.84 16.30 11.81
N SER A 249 4.08 15.85 11.76
CA SER A 249 4.92 15.97 10.57
C SER A 249 5.60 14.65 10.30
N TYR A 250 5.63 14.25 9.03
CA TYR A 250 6.31 13.06 8.55
C TYR A 250 7.32 13.43 7.47
N LEU A 251 8.51 12.86 7.53
CA LEU A 251 9.57 13.00 6.55
C LEU A 251 10.01 11.60 6.11
N GLY A 252 10.04 11.36 4.81
CA GLY A 252 10.59 10.18 4.17
C GLY A 252 11.61 10.58 3.12
N TYR A 253 12.82 10.04 3.21
CA TYR A 253 13.87 10.18 2.19
C TYR A 253 14.36 8.79 1.80
N SER A 254 14.55 8.55 0.52
CA SER A 254 15.24 7.36 0.05
C SER A 254 16.10 7.64 -1.17
N LYS A 255 17.26 7.01 -1.20
CA LYS A 255 18.15 6.98 -2.36
C LYS A 255 18.45 5.54 -2.71
N THR A 256 18.22 5.19 -3.99
CA THR A 256 18.45 3.85 -4.52
C THR A 256 19.40 3.93 -5.70
N GLY A 257 20.30 2.97 -5.84
CA GLY A 257 21.18 2.88 -7.00
C GLY A 257 21.65 1.44 -7.27
N PHE A 258 21.86 1.13 -8.54
CA PHE A 258 22.47 -0.12 -8.99
C PHE A 258 22.98 -0.01 -10.44
N VAL A 259 23.90 -0.91 -10.80
CA VAL A 259 24.37 -1.08 -12.18
C VAL A 259 24.18 -2.54 -12.59
N LEU A 260 23.31 -2.76 -13.55
CA LEU A 260 22.94 -4.08 -14.07
C LEU A 260 23.60 -4.30 -15.44
N ILE A 261 24.27 -5.43 -15.62
CA ILE A 261 24.73 -5.87 -16.93
C ILE A 261 23.51 -6.46 -17.66
N SER A 262 22.88 -5.63 -18.50
CA SER A 262 21.71 -6.02 -19.27
C SER A 262 22.14 -6.50 -20.65
N GLY A 263 21.85 -7.75 -20.96
CA GLY A 263 22.01 -8.30 -22.31
C GLY A 263 20.75 -8.09 -23.15
N ASP A 264 20.93 -7.92 -24.45
CA ASP A 264 19.84 -8.10 -25.37
C ASP A 264 19.56 -9.62 -25.50
N PRO A 265 18.34 -10.08 -25.23
CA PRO A 265 18.05 -11.51 -25.29
C PRO A 265 18.26 -12.14 -26.68
N PHE A 266 18.33 -11.34 -27.75
CA PHE A 266 18.47 -11.78 -29.12
C PHE A 266 19.83 -11.49 -29.76
N SER A 267 20.75 -10.87 -29.00
CA SER A 267 22.11 -10.58 -29.49
C SER A 267 23.15 -10.82 -28.39
N SER A 268 24.43 -10.92 -28.80
CA SER A 268 25.56 -11.06 -27.87
C SER A 268 25.96 -9.71 -27.20
N LYS A 269 25.27 -8.63 -27.51
CA LYS A 269 25.58 -7.29 -26.99
C LYS A 269 25.07 -7.17 -25.57
N SER A 270 25.91 -6.69 -24.68
CA SER A 270 25.54 -6.31 -23.33
C SER A 270 25.87 -4.86 -23.05
N ARG A 271 25.12 -4.25 -22.14
CA ARG A 271 25.31 -2.86 -21.70
C ARG A 271 25.23 -2.77 -20.18
N ASN A 272 25.93 -1.81 -19.62
CA ASN A 272 25.85 -1.51 -18.20
C ASN A 272 24.75 -0.49 -17.97
N LEU A 273 23.56 -0.99 -17.65
CA LEU A 273 22.43 -0.15 -17.29
C LEU A 273 22.65 0.37 -15.87
N GLU A 274 22.80 1.68 -15.75
CA GLU A 274 22.88 2.35 -14.46
C GLU A 274 21.55 3.01 -14.12
N LEU A 275 21.05 2.78 -12.90
CA LEU A 275 19.85 3.43 -12.38
C LEU A 275 20.18 4.10 -11.05
N SER A 276 19.77 5.37 -10.93
CA SER A 276 19.70 6.07 -9.67
C SER A 276 18.30 6.69 -9.47
N ASP A 277 17.82 6.65 -8.23
CA ASP A 277 16.51 7.17 -7.85
C ASP A 277 16.64 7.88 -6.50
N ASP A 278 16.24 9.15 -6.46
CA ASP A 278 16.21 10.00 -5.28
C ASP A 278 14.76 10.41 -4.99
N ASN A 279 14.28 10.13 -3.79
CA ASN A 279 12.92 10.45 -3.37
C ASN A 279 12.89 11.19 -2.04
N LEU A 280 12.11 12.26 -1.99
CA LEU A 280 11.82 13.02 -0.79
C LEU A 280 10.31 13.22 -0.65
N TYR A 281 9.78 12.91 0.51
CA TYR A 281 8.40 13.19 0.91
C TYR A 281 8.38 13.85 2.28
N VAL A 282 7.65 14.95 2.39
CA VAL A 282 7.43 15.64 3.67
C VAL A 282 5.96 16.03 3.74
N ASN A 283 5.32 15.77 4.86
CA ASN A 283 4.02 16.35 5.16
C ASN A 283 3.97 16.97 6.56
N THR A 284 3.05 17.91 6.73
CA THR A 284 2.68 18.46 8.03
C THR A 284 1.17 18.63 8.07
N THR A 285 0.54 18.10 9.12
CA THR A 285 -0.91 18.11 9.29
C THR A 285 -1.27 18.64 10.66
N LEU A 286 -2.27 19.53 10.69
CA LEU A 286 -2.89 20.07 11.89
C LEU A 286 -4.30 19.53 12.02
N ARG A 287 -4.63 18.93 13.16
CA ARG A 287 -5.98 18.48 13.49
C ARG A 287 -6.44 19.16 14.76
N LYS A 288 -7.64 19.73 14.73
CA LYS A 288 -8.27 20.34 15.90
C LYS A 288 -9.68 19.81 16.04
N ARG A 289 -10.02 19.34 17.25
CA ARG A 289 -11.39 19.01 17.64
C ARG A 289 -11.95 20.11 18.52
N PHE A 290 -13.25 20.35 18.43
CA PHE A 290 -13.97 21.34 19.22
C PHE A 290 -15.02 20.64 20.06
N ASP A 291 -15.29 21.18 21.26
CA ASP A 291 -16.26 20.60 22.22
C ASP A 291 -17.68 20.49 21.64
N ASN A 292 -17.98 21.23 20.59
CA ASN A 292 -19.29 21.21 19.90
C ASN A 292 -19.44 20.13 18.85
N GLY A 293 -18.53 19.13 18.77
CA GLY A 293 -18.55 18.05 17.78
C GLY A 293 -18.08 18.47 16.37
N ALA A 294 -17.41 19.61 16.24
CA ALA A 294 -16.72 19.99 15.01
C ALA A 294 -15.26 19.55 15.04
N ALA A 295 -14.69 19.22 13.88
CA ALA A 295 -13.28 18.98 13.70
C ALA A 295 -12.77 19.71 12.47
N TYR A 296 -11.53 20.16 12.54
CA TYR A 296 -10.85 20.84 11.44
C TYR A 296 -9.52 20.16 11.15
N PHE A 297 -9.20 20.01 9.89
CA PHE A 297 -7.96 19.48 9.36
C PHE A 297 -7.33 20.43 8.36
N LEU A 298 -6.05 20.68 8.49
CA LEU A 298 -5.22 21.38 7.53
C LEU A 298 -3.97 20.57 7.26
N GLY A 299 -3.62 20.36 6.00
CA GLY A 299 -2.45 19.60 5.59
C GLY A 299 -1.69 20.27 4.46
N VAL A 300 -0.37 20.13 4.51
CA VAL A 300 0.58 20.48 3.46
C VAL A 300 1.52 19.31 3.26
N ALA A 301 1.74 18.92 2.00
CA ALA A 301 2.77 17.94 1.67
C ALA A 301 3.61 18.39 0.48
N TYR A 302 4.86 17.99 0.48
CA TYR A 302 5.80 18.12 -0.63
C TYR A 302 6.37 16.77 -0.99
N SER A 303 6.33 16.43 -2.26
CA SER A 303 6.94 15.24 -2.84
C SER A 303 7.92 15.63 -3.94
N SER A 304 9.05 14.96 -4.02
CA SER A 304 9.99 15.04 -5.14
C SER A 304 10.53 13.65 -5.43
N ASN A 305 10.45 13.24 -6.68
CA ASN A 305 11.07 12.00 -7.15
C ASN A 305 11.90 12.31 -8.39
N GLN A 306 13.15 11.86 -8.41
CA GLN A 306 14.03 11.97 -9.56
C GLN A 306 14.61 10.60 -9.87
N GLN A 307 14.39 10.12 -11.09
CA GLN A 307 14.93 8.87 -11.60
C GLN A 307 15.85 9.16 -12.78
N ASN A 308 17.07 8.66 -12.73
CA ASN A 308 18.03 8.72 -13.82
C ASN A 308 18.37 7.30 -14.25
N ILE A 309 18.41 7.07 -15.55
CA ILE A 309 18.80 5.79 -16.17
C ILE A 309 19.80 6.10 -17.28
N GLU A 310 20.96 5.44 -17.23
CA GLU A 310 21.96 5.49 -18.28
C GLU A 310 22.04 4.13 -18.96
N ASN A 311 22.22 4.16 -20.27
CA ASN A 311 22.26 2.95 -21.13
C ASN A 311 21.01 2.05 -20.99
N GLY A 312 19.84 2.68 -20.84
CA GLY A 312 18.58 1.99 -20.62
C GLY A 312 18.06 1.27 -21.85
N ARG A 313 18.10 1.91 -23.01
CA ARG A 313 17.62 1.39 -24.31
C ARG A 313 18.76 1.13 -25.26
N THR A 314 19.71 2.04 -25.36
CA THR A 314 20.90 1.94 -26.21
C THR A 314 22.17 1.95 -25.33
N ILE A 315 23.36 1.92 -25.95
CA ILE A 315 24.63 1.92 -25.20
C ILE A 315 24.98 3.32 -24.67
N HIS A 316 24.34 4.37 -25.17
CA HIS A 316 24.68 5.76 -24.88
C HIS A 316 23.48 6.63 -24.50
N ASP A 317 22.30 6.04 -24.33
CA ASP A 317 21.14 6.83 -23.97
C ASP A 317 21.14 7.22 -22.50
N THR A 318 20.67 8.43 -22.24
CA THR A 318 20.38 8.93 -20.89
C THR A 318 18.91 9.30 -20.77
N TYR A 319 18.32 8.90 -19.69
CA TYR A 319 16.93 9.20 -19.32
C TYR A 319 16.91 9.81 -17.95
N SER A 320 16.29 10.98 -17.80
CA SER A 320 16.06 11.60 -16.49
C SER A 320 14.62 12.08 -16.42
N ALA A 321 13.91 11.61 -15.41
CA ALA A 321 12.57 12.07 -15.10
C ALA A 321 12.53 12.63 -13.69
N LYS A 322 12.06 13.87 -13.55
CA LYS A 322 11.92 14.55 -12.26
C LYS A 322 10.48 15.02 -12.09
N GLU A 323 9.85 14.57 -11.03
CA GLU A 323 8.50 14.94 -10.68
C GLU A 323 8.46 15.58 -9.30
N ARG A 324 7.74 16.69 -9.15
CA ARG A 324 7.55 17.40 -7.89
C ARG A 324 6.07 17.70 -7.72
N GLU A 325 5.61 17.60 -6.48
CA GLU A 325 4.23 17.89 -6.12
C GLU A 325 4.17 18.64 -4.79
N ILE A 326 3.37 19.70 -4.75
CA ILE A 326 2.89 20.31 -3.51
C ILE A 326 1.40 20.00 -3.41
N HIS A 327 0.99 19.38 -2.32
CA HIS A 327 -0.40 19.07 -2.02
C HIS A 327 -0.87 19.88 -0.82
N LEU A 328 -1.92 20.67 -1.00
CA LEU A 328 -2.60 21.45 0.05
C LEU A 328 -3.98 20.86 0.26
N LYS A 329 -4.39 20.62 1.50
CA LYS A 329 -5.72 20.11 1.83
C LYS A 329 -6.27 20.76 3.09
N SER A 330 -7.53 21.17 3.04
CA SER A 330 -8.27 21.68 4.18
C SER A 330 -9.64 21.00 4.22
N LYS A 331 -10.04 20.47 5.37
CA LYS A 331 -11.39 19.92 5.56
C LYS A 331 -11.96 20.28 6.93
N ALA A 332 -13.26 20.43 6.98
CA ALA A 332 -14.04 20.59 8.19
C ALA A 332 -15.08 19.49 8.28
N GLU A 333 -15.25 18.96 9.47
CA GLU A 333 -16.24 17.95 9.80
C GLU A 333 -17.13 18.47 10.93
N LYS A 334 -18.43 18.23 10.83
CA LYS A 334 -19.40 18.56 11.88
C LYS A 334 -20.41 17.45 12.03
N ARG A 335 -20.46 16.89 13.24
CA ARG A 335 -21.54 16.02 13.67
C ARG A 335 -22.60 16.87 14.38
N PHE A 336 -23.82 16.93 13.84
CA PHE A 336 -24.92 17.68 14.41
C PHE A 336 -25.68 16.86 15.47
N ASN A 337 -25.80 15.56 15.22
CA ASN A 337 -26.43 14.58 16.11
C ASN A 337 -25.98 13.17 15.71
N ASP A 338 -26.52 12.13 16.32
CA ASP A 338 -26.22 10.74 16.04
C ASP A 338 -26.69 10.26 14.64
N PHE A 339 -27.52 11.06 13.97
CA PHE A 339 -28.10 10.73 12.67
C PHE A 339 -27.57 11.55 11.49
N TYR A 340 -26.81 12.61 11.77
CA TYR A 340 -26.30 13.46 10.68
C TYR A 340 -24.90 14.01 10.96
N LYS A 341 -24.00 13.73 10.02
CA LYS A 341 -22.66 14.27 9.94
C LYS A 341 -22.38 14.82 8.54
N ILE A 342 -21.71 15.95 8.47
CA ILE A 342 -21.19 16.53 7.22
C ILE A 342 -19.68 16.65 7.29
N THR A 343 -19.02 16.35 6.17
CA THR A 343 -17.59 16.61 5.94
C THR A 343 -17.49 17.40 4.64
N ALA A 344 -16.79 18.51 4.66
CA ALA A 344 -16.53 19.31 3.46
C ALA A 344 -15.09 19.78 3.43
N GLY A 345 -14.51 19.90 2.25
CA GLY A 345 -13.13 20.34 2.13
C GLY A 345 -12.74 20.73 0.72
N VAL A 346 -11.53 21.26 0.64
CA VAL A 346 -10.86 21.64 -0.59
C VAL A 346 -9.45 21.07 -0.60
N GLU A 347 -8.96 20.74 -1.78
CA GLU A 347 -7.57 20.34 -1.97
C GLU A 347 -7.02 20.86 -3.30
N THR A 348 -5.71 21.03 -3.36
CA THR A 348 -5.02 21.45 -4.57
C THR A 348 -3.68 20.77 -4.68
N PHE A 349 -3.36 20.30 -5.88
CA PHE A 349 -2.08 19.74 -6.25
C PHE A 349 -1.39 20.68 -7.25
N PHE A 350 -0.18 21.10 -6.94
CA PHE A 350 0.71 21.80 -7.86
C PHE A 350 1.82 20.83 -8.25
N LYS A 351 1.75 20.36 -9.49
CA LYS A 351 2.70 19.38 -10.03
C LYS A 351 3.64 20.02 -11.03
N ARG A 352 4.89 19.58 -11.05
CA ARG A 352 5.86 19.89 -12.07
C ARG A 352 6.55 18.62 -12.51
N TYR A 353 6.54 18.38 -13.80
CA TYR A 353 7.23 17.28 -14.45
C TYR A 353 8.30 17.81 -15.37
N GLU A 354 9.51 17.24 -15.30
CA GLU A 354 10.65 17.53 -16.13
C GLU A 354 11.20 16.20 -16.65
N PHE A 355 11.36 16.11 -17.95
CA PHE A 355 11.82 14.93 -18.65
C PHE A 355 12.94 15.28 -19.59
N HIS A 356 14.04 14.57 -19.49
CA HIS A 356 15.19 14.65 -20.37
C HIS A 356 15.50 13.27 -20.94
N TYR A 357 15.65 13.19 -22.24
CA TYR A 357 16.15 12.02 -22.92
C TYR A 357 17.22 12.46 -23.92
N ALA A 358 18.35 11.80 -23.94
CA ALA A 358 19.41 12.02 -24.91
C ALA A 358 19.97 10.68 -25.36
N ASP A 359 20.15 10.58 -26.68
CA ASP A 359 20.89 9.56 -27.41
C ASP A 359 21.56 10.26 -28.59
N THR A 360 21.31 9.87 -29.82
CA THR A 360 21.71 10.61 -31.04
C THR A 360 21.02 11.96 -31.17
N VAL A 361 19.84 12.11 -30.56
CA VAL A 361 19.05 13.35 -30.45
C VAL A 361 18.67 13.58 -29.00
N ALA A 362 18.84 14.82 -28.54
CA ALA A 362 18.40 15.23 -27.21
C ALA A 362 16.99 15.80 -27.26
N PHE A 363 16.23 15.53 -26.19
CA PHE A 363 14.82 15.90 -26.08
C PHE A 363 14.52 16.31 -24.63
N ASP A 364 14.15 17.58 -24.44
CA ASP A 364 13.82 18.15 -23.16
C ASP A 364 12.36 18.62 -23.11
N ILE A 365 11.59 18.12 -22.18
CA ILE A 365 10.22 18.59 -21.96
C ILE A 365 9.96 18.84 -20.48
N GLY A 366 9.28 19.96 -20.18
CA GLY A 366 8.76 20.25 -18.87
C GLY A 366 7.38 20.87 -18.96
N PHE A 367 6.54 20.57 -17.96
CA PHE A 367 5.24 21.20 -17.80
C PHE A 367 4.83 21.31 -16.33
N ASN A 368 3.98 22.31 -16.06
CA ASN A 368 3.32 22.47 -14.77
C ASN A 368 1.87 22.03 -14.90
N HIS A 369 1.34 21.44 -13.87
CA HIS A 369 -0.03 20.94 -13.81
C HIS A 369 -0.65 21.29 -12.46
N CYS A 370 -1.78 21.98 -12.47
CA CYS A 370 -2.55 22.27 -11.27
C CYS A 370 -3.87 21.49 -11.29
N ILE A 371 -4.19 20.81 -10.20
CA ILE A 371 -5.45 20.11 -9.99
C ILE A 371 -6.08 20.70 -8.74
N GLY A 372 -7.25 21.32 -8.86
CA GLY A 372 -8.00 21.86 -7.73
C GLY A 372 -9.31 21.12 -7.54
N GLY A 373 -9.64 20.74 -6.31
CA GLY A 373 -10.87 20.00 -6.00
C GLY A 373 -11.58 20.52 -4.76
N ALA A 374 -12.90 20.45 -4.78
CA ALA A 374 -13.77 20.66 -3.62
C ALA A 374 -14.68 19.45 -3.45
N PHE A 375 -14.92 19.05 -2.20
CA PHE A 375 -15.74 17.87 -1.91
C PHE A 375 -16.68 18.12 -0.74
N VAL A 376 -17.78 17.39 -0.74
CA VAL A 376 -18.74 17.32 0.35
C VAL A 376 -19.22 15.89 0.52
N SER A 377 -19.35 15.45 1.75
CA SER A 377 -19.89 14.13 2.13
C SER A 377 -20.91 14.31 3.25
N ASN A 378 -22.10 13.76 3.07
CA ASN A 378 -23.18 13.80 4.04
C ASN A 378 -23.51 12.38 4.47
N ASP A 379 -23.38 12.10 5.75
CA ASP A 379 -23.72 10.81 6.36
C ASP A 379 -25.07 10.95 7.08
N PHE A 380 -26.07 10.19 6.64
CA PHE A 380 -27.42 10.15 7.22
C PHE A 380 -27.67 8.79 7.86
N GLY A 381 -27.77 8.75 9.17
CA GLY A 381 -28.28 7.59 9.91
C GLY A 381 -29.80 7.53 9.79
N LEU A 382 -30.33 6.88 8.75
CA LEU A 382 -31.76 6.77 8.53
C LEU A 382 -32.46 5.97 9.63
N THR A 383 -31.77 4.98 10.18
CA THR A 383 -32.12 4.25 11.39
C THR A 383 -30.85 3.88 12.15
N LYS A 384 -30.97 3.25 13.34
CA LYS A 384 -29.82 2.75 14.10
C LYS A 384 -28.96 1.73 13.31
N ASN A 385 -29.54 1.12 12.27
CA ASN A 385 -28.90 0.06 11.48
C ASN A 385 -28.71 0.41 10.02
N LEU A 386 -29.22 1.56 9.54
CA LEU A 386 -29.21 1.95 8.14
C LEU A 386 -28.53 3.33 7.98
N LEU A 387 -27.41 3.34 7.29
CA LEU A 387 -26.62 4.52 6.96
C LEU A 387 -26.68 4.80 5.47
N LEU A 388 -26.95 6.05 5.10
CA LEU A 388 -26.86 6.56 3.73
C LEU A 388 -25.78 7.63 3.66
N ASN A 389 -24.81 7.47 2.79
CA ASN A 389 -23.85 8.51 2.44
C ASN A 389 -24.18 9.10 1.06
N LEU A 390 -24.35 10.41 1.00
CA LEU A 390 -24.46 11.16 -0.25
C LEU A 390 -23.31 12.12 -0.35
N SER A 391 -22.48 11.95 -1.36
CA SER A 391 -21.28 12.74 -1.51
C SER A 391 -21.00 13.13 -2.96
N ALA A 392 -20.26 14.20 -3.11
CA ALA A 392 -19.85 14.73 -4.40
C ALA A 392 -18.48 15.38 -4.29
N ARG A 393 -17.77 15.33 -5.40
CA ARG A 393 -16.53 16.07 -5.62
C ARG A 393 -16.61 16.80 -6.95
N MET A 394 -16.13 18.02 -6.99
CA MET A 394 -15.89 18.77 -8.21
C MET A 394 -14.39 19.00 -8.34
N GLU A 395 -13.82 18.75 -9.51
CA GLU A 395 -12.38 18.84 -9.75
C GLU A 395 -12.10 19.55 -11.06
N TYR A 396 -11.11 20.45 -11.04
CA TYR A 396 -10.59 21.17 -12.20
C TYR A 396 -9.15 20.74 -12.48
N THR A 397 -8.81 20.52 -13.74
CA THR A 397 -7.45 20.26 -14.19
C THR A 397 -6.98 21.32 -15.18
N SER A 398 -5.81 21.90 -14.91
CA SER A 398 -5.31 23.05 -15.68
C SER A 398 -4.81 22.70 -17.09
N LEU A 399 -4.44 21.44 -17.35
CA LEU A 399 -3.95 21.02 -18.65
C LEU A 399 -5.08 20.92 -19.68
N SER A 400 -6.08 20.09 -19.42
CA SER A 400 -7.26 19.97 -20.30
C SER A 400 -8.27 21.11 -20.13
N LYS A 401 -8.13 21.93 -19.06
CA LYS A 401 -9.05 23.02 -18.67
C LYS A 401 -10.49 22.56 -18.43
N GLU A 402 -10.63 21.31 -17.95
CA GLU A 402 -11.91 20.66 -17.76
C GLU A 402 -12.34 20.64 -16.30
N TRP A 403 -13.64 20.85 -16.07
CA TRP A 403 -14.31 20.61 -14.80
C TRP A 403 -14.99 19.24 -14.82
N GLN A 404 -14.75 18.44 -13.80
CA GLN A 404 -15.37 17.14 -13.64
C GLN A 404 -16.23 17.10 -12.39
N TRP A 405 -17.44 16.54 -12.54
CA TRP A 405 -18.37 16.30 -11.46
C TRP A 405 -18.39 14.79 -11.12
N LEU A 406 -18.12 14.48 -9.85
CA LEU A 406 -17.88 13.10 -9.37
C LEU A 406 -18.86 12.78 -8.23
N PRO A 407 -20.14 12.49 -8.53
CA PRO A 407 -21.14 12.09 -7.53
C PRO A 407 -20.89 10.68 -7.02
N ARG A 408 -21.27 10.44 -5.76
CA ARG A 408 -21.17 9.12 -5.11
C ARG A 408 -22.35 8.94 -4.16
N ILE A 409 -22.83 7.72 -4.10
CA ILE A 409 -23.83 7.26 -3.13
C ILE A 409 -23.38 5.96 -2.51
N ALA A 410 -23.49 5.84 -1.20
CA ALA A 410 -23.23 4.58 -0.49
C ALA A 410 -24.34 4.29 0.51
N LEU A 411 -24.70 3.02 0.62
CA LEU A 411 -25.70 2.53 1.55
C LEU A 411 -25.12 1.40 2.37
N GLY A 412 -25.33 1.43 3.68
CA GLY A 412 -24.92 0.38 4.60
C GLY A 412 -26.05 -0.03 5.52
N TYR A 413 -26.28 -1.35 5.65
CA TYR A 413 -27.28 -1.92 6.51
C TYR A 413 -26.68 -3.00 7.42
N LYS A 414 -26.77 -2.78 8.74
CA LYS A 414 -26.30 -3.74 9.76
C LYS A 414 -27.45 -4.62 10.21
N TRP A 415 -27.26 -5.93 10.09
CA TRP A 415 -28.19 -6.93 10.58
C TRP A 415 -27.45 -7.97 11.44
N ARG A 416 -27.60 -7.87 12.76
CA ARG A 416 -26.86 -8.69 13.73
C ARG A 416 -25.32 -8.52 13.52
N ASP A 417 -24.62 -9.63 13.25
CA ASP A 417 -23.19 -9.71 12.99
C ASP A 417 -22.83 -9.51 11.50
N MET A 418 -23.82 -9.13 10.68
CA MET A 418 -23.64 -8.93 9.23
C MET A 418 -23.83 -7.46 8.87
N VAL A 419 -23.06 -7.01 7.89
CA VAL A 419 -23.19 -5.69 7.26
C VAL A 419 -23.33 -5.87 5.76
N PHE A 420 -24.39 -5.33 5.21
CA PHE A 420 -24.64 -5.24 3.76
C PHE A 420 -24.29 -3.84 3.30
N SER A 421 -23.60 -3.74 2.18
CA SER A 421 -23.21 -2.45 1.63
C SER A 421 -23.37 -2.38 0.13
N GLY A 422 -23.67 -1.17 -0.36
CA GLY A 422 -23.69 -0.86 -1.78
C GLY A 422 -23.10 0.52 -2.04
N VAL A 423 -22.33 0.66 -3.10
CA VAL A 423 -21.77 1.95 -3.53
C VAL A 423 -21.91 2.08 -5.03
N LEU A 424 -22.29 3.26 -5.47
CA LEU A 424 -22.23 3.72 -6.85
C LEU A 424 -21.54 5.08 -6.89
N GLY A 425 -20.54 5.25 -7.74
CA GLY A 425 -19.82 6.53 -7.82
C GLY A 425 -18.98 6.68 -9.07
N LYS A 426 -18.73 7.95 -9.44
CA LYS A 426 -17.80 8.32 -10.50
C LYS A 426 -16.46 8.72 -9.88
N TYR A 427 -15.37 8.25 -10.47
CA TYR A 427 -13.99 8.47 -10.05
C TYR A 427 -13.15 8.91 -11.22
N GLN A 428 -12.09 9.67 -10.97
CA GLN A 428 -11.19 10.12 -12.01
C GLN A 428 -9.72 10.09 -11.59
N GLN A 429 -8.86 10.09 -12.62
CA GLN A 429 -7.42 10.16 -12.52
C GLN A 429 -6.89 10.93 -13.74
N ASN A 430 -5.86 11.76 -13.57
CA ASN A 430 -5.24 12.41 -14.73
C ASN A 430 -4.42 11.39 -15.54
N ALA A 431 -4.29 11.64 -16.84
CA ALA A 431 -3.48 10.84 -17.73
C ALA A 431 -2.01 10.79 -17.25
N ASP A 432 -1.29 9.74 -17.65
CA ASP A 432 0.12 9.55 -17.29
C ASP A 432 1.00 10.66 -17.88
N ASN A 433 2.04 11.02 -17.13
CA ASN A 433 3.04 11.97 -17.58
C ASN A 433 3.67 11.56 -18.92
N GLU A 434 3.87 10.26 -19.17
CA GLU A 434 4.35 9.75 -20.46
C GLU A 434 3.43 10.13 -21.63
N ALA A 435 2.12 10.09 -21.46
CA ALA A 435 1.17 10.51 -22.46
C ALA A 435 1.09 12.05 -22.56
N LEU A 436 1.16 12.74 -21.42
CA LEU A 436 1.10 14.21 -21.33
C LEU A 436 2.33 14.91 -21.94
N ILE A 437 3.47 14.25 -22.05
CA ILE A 437 4.62 14.74 -22.82
C ILE A 437 4.21 15.02 -24.27
N TYR A 438 3.41 14.14 -24.88
CA TYR A 438 3.02 14.23 -26.27
C TYR A 438 1.72 15.01 -26.48
N ASN A 439 0.76 14.90 -25.56
CA ASN A 439 -0.49 15.65 -25.64
C ASN A 439 -0.95 16.12 -24.25
N ARG A 440 -0.81 17.41 -23.95
CA ARG A 440 -1.21 18.03 -22.68
C ARG A 440 -2.71 18.25 -22.55
N ASN A 441 -3.47 18.11 -23.63
CA ASN A 441 -4.92 18.32 -23.66
C ASN A 441 -5.71 17.02 -23.44
N LEU A 442 -5.07 15.95 -23.02
CA LEU A 442 -5.77 14.71 -22.68
C LEU A 442 -6.78 14.96 -21.58
N LEU A 443 -7.99 14.43 -21.76
CA LEU A 443 -9.03 14.43 -20.75
C LEU A 443 -8.62 13.51 -19.59
N PRO A 444 -9.04 13.80 -18.35
CA PRO A 444 -8.86 12.89 -17.24
C PRO A 444 -9.54 11.55 -17.50
N GLU A 445 -8.82 10.46 -17.28
CA GLU A 445 -9.37 9.12 -17.26
C GLU A 445 -10.43 9.03 -16.17
N ASN A 446 -11.56 8.43 -16.44
CA ASN A 446 -12.60 8.26 -15.44
C ASN A 446 -13.22 6.87 -15.47
N ASN A 447 -13.88 6.50 -14.37
CA ASN A 447 -14.72 5.32 -14.34
C ASN A 447 -15.96 5.52 -13.46
N ILE A 448 -17.00 4.76 -13.78
CA ILE A 448 -18.17 4.58 -12.92
C ILE A 448 -18.00 3.22 -12.25
N GLN A 449 -18.10 3.20 -10.92
CA GLN A 449 -17.96 1.98 -10.12
C GLN A 449 -19.27 1.68 -9.40
N ALA A 450 -19.73 0.43 -9.53
CA ALA A 450 -20.79 -0.15 -8.73
C ALA A 450 -20.23 -1.31 -7.90
N LEU A 451 -20.44 -1.28 -6.58
CA LEU A 451 -19.98 -2.30 -5.65
C LEU A 451 -21.12 -2.72 -4.74
N ILE A 452 -21.19 -4.02 -4.45
CA ILE A 452 -22.06 -4.57 -3.41
C ILE A 452 -21.23 -5.51 -2.54
N GLY A 453 -21.50 -5.51 -1.23
CA GLY A 453 -20.72 -6.30 -0.29
C GLY A 453 -21.55 -6.87 0.85
N VAL A 454 -21.11 -8.00 1.37
CA VAL A 454 -21.62 -8.64 2.58
C VAL A 454 -20.44 -8.95 3.48
N TYR A 455 -20.49 -8.43 4.70
CA TYR A 455 -19.45 -8.59 5.72
C TYR A 455 -20.07 -9.30 6.91
N TYR A 456 -19.45 -10.35 7.36
CA TYR A 456 -19.78 -11.04 8.61
C TYR A 456 -18.58 -10.98 9.52
N GLU A 457 -18.81 -10.53 10.76
CA GLU A 457 -17.78 -10.45 11.78
C GLU A 457 -18.35 -10.90 13.12
N LYS A 458 -17.73 -11.91 13.71
CA LYS A 458 -18.05 -12.39 15.05
C LYS A 458 -16.78 -12.84 15.78
N GLY A 459 -16.39 -12.05 16.75
CA GLY A 459 -15.08 -12.23 17.39
C GLY A 459 -13.95 -12.00 16.40
N SER A 460 -13.05 -12.97 16.25
CA SER A 460 -11.96 -12.94 15.26
C SER A 460 -12.27 -13.70 13.96
N ARG A 461 -13.51 -14.17 13.79
CA ARG A 461 -13.97 -14.78 12.54
C ARG A 461 -14.55 -13.73 11.63
N ILE A 462 -13.98 -13.62 10.42
CA ILE A 462 -14.38 -12.67 9.40
C ILE A 462 -14.68 -13.42 8.12
N PHE A 463 -15.83 -13.11 7.53
CA PHE A 463 -16.15 -13.49 6.16
C PHE A 463 -16.56 -12.26 5.39
N ARG A 464 -16.06 -12.09 4.16
CA ARG A 464 -16.41 -10.99 3.26
C ARG A 464 -16.65 -11.52 1.87
N PHE A 465 -17.69 -10.99 1.25
CA PHE A 465 -17.99 -11.14 -0.16
C PHE A 465 -18.22 -9.76 -0.74
N GLU A 466 -17.55 -9.43 -1.84
CA GLU A 466 -17.79 -8.20 -2.60
C GLU A 466 -17.88 -8.53 -4.09
N ALA A 467 -18.88 -7.98 -4.77
CA ALA A 467 -18.94 -7.96 -6.22
C ALA A 467 -18.83 -6.54 -6.72
N TYR A 468 -18.18 -6.36 -7.87
CA TYR A 468 -17.91 -5.04 -8.43
C TYR A 468 -18.03 -5.02 -9.94
N HIS A 469 -18.37 -3.83 -10.46
CA HIS A 469 -18.36 -3.47 -11.86
C HIS A 469 -17.77 -2.06 -12.01
N LYS A 470 -16.84 -1.87 -12.96
CA LYS A 470 -16.21 -0.61 -13.30
C LYS A 470 -16.28 -0.43 -14.81
N ASP A 471 -16.84 0.68 -15.27
CA ASP A 471 -16.80 1.12 -16.66
C ASP A 471 -15.84 2.29 -16.80
N TYR A 472 -14.83 2.14 -17.66
CA TYR A 472 -13.78 3.13 -17.91
C TYR A 472 -14.05 3.91 -19.16
N ASP A 473 -13.75 5.20 -19.10
CA ASP A 473 -13.84 6.13 -20.21
C ASP A 473 -12.64 7.09 -20.24
N HIS A 474 -12.38 7.71 -21.39
CA HIS A 474 -11.26 8.62 -21.61
C HIS A 474 -9.87 7.99 -21.38
N LEU A 475 -9.73 6.68 -21.59
CA LEU A 475 -8.41 6.06 -21.50
C LEU A 475 -7.52 6.56 -22.67
N PRO A 476 -6.21 6.79 -22.44
CA PRO A 476 -5.33 7.26 -23.50
C PRO A 476 -5.14 6.19 -24.59
N LEU A 477 -5.44 6.55 -25.84
CA LEU A 477 -5.09 5.78 -27.03
C LEU A 477 -3.84 6.37 -27.66
N LYS A 478 -2.91 5.50 -28.02
CA LYS A 478 -1.65 5.83 -28.70
C LYS A 478 -1.70 5.39 -30.15
N SER A 479 -1.31 6.27 -31.07
CA SER A 479 -1.13 5.97 -32.46
C SER A 479 0.24 6.46 -32.94
N GLY A 480 0.81 5.77 -33.93
CA GLY A 480 2.16 6.06 -34.41
C GLY A 480 3.27 5.48 -33.53
N VAL A 481 4.36 5.06 -34.15
CA VAL A 481 5.52 4.48 -33.47
C VAL A 481 6.63 5.53 -33.28
N ALA A 482 7.06 6.17 -34.35
CA ALA A 482 8.17 7.14 -34.34
C ALA A 482 7.76 8.50 -33.72
N PHE A 483 6.52 8.93 -34.00
CA PHE A 483 5.93 10.17 -33.46
C PHE A 483 4.59 9.82 -32.81
N PRO A 484 4.58 9.35 -31.57
CA PRO A 484 3.35 8.92 -30.93
C PRO A 484 2.41 10.11 -30.70
N TYR A 485 1.16 9.92 -31.12
CA TYR A 485 0.05 10.81 -30.84
C TYR A 485 -0.90 10.13 -29.88
N TYR A 486 -1.34 10.85 -28.86
CA TYR A 486 -2.28 10.37 -27.84
C TYR A 486 -3.60 11.13 -27.94
N ASN A 487 -4.72 10.41 -27.81
CA ASN A 487 -6.05 10.98 -27.60
C ASN A 487 -6.76 10.30 -26.40
N SER A 488 -7.94 10.75 -26.04
CA SER A 488 -8.71 10.25 -24.90
C SER A 488 -9.92 9.39 -25.30
N ASP A 489 -9.88 8.68 -26.43
CA ASP A 489 -11.00 7.92 -26.97
C ASP A 489 -11.02 6.45 -26.52
N GLY A 490 -10.13 6.09 -25.60
CA GLY A 490 -10.06 4.75 -25.05
C GLY A 490 -11.17 4.48 -24.02
N SER A 491 -11.56 3.22 -23.91
CA SER A 491 -12.59 2.76 -23.00
C SER A 491 -12.34 1.35 -22.52
N GLY A 492 -13.11 0.88 -21.53
CA GLY A 492 -12.95 -0.47 -21.03
C GLY A 492 -13.90 -0.80 -19.88
N TYR A 493 -13.78 -2.02 -19.39
CA TYR A 493 -14.48 -2.44 -18.18
C TYR A 493 -13.63 -3.37 -17.33
N SER A 494 -13.98 -3.45 -16.05
CA SER A 494 -13.50 -4.49 -15.15
C SER A 494 -14.63 -4.91 -14.21
N LYS A 495 -14.91 -6.21 -14.13
CA LYS A 495 -15.96 -6.77 -13.28
C LYS A 495 -15.50 -8.06 -12.63
N GLY A 496 -16.04 -8.33 -11.45
CA GLY A 496 -15.65 -9.53 -10.72
C GLY A 496 -16.22 -9.59 -9.32
N PHE A 497 -15.65 -10.51 -8.54
CA PHE A 497 -15.97 -10.64 -7.13
C PHE A 497 -14.77 -11.11 -6.33
N ASP A 498 -14.80 -10.78 -5.04
CA ASP A 498 -13.79 -11.11 -4.05
C ASP A 498 -14.43 -11.87 -2.90
N LEU A 499 -13.74 -12.92 -2.43
CA LEU A 499 -14.07 -13.69 -1.24
C LEU A 499 -12.91 -13.61 -0.25
N PHE A 500 -13.21 -13.42 1.02
CA PHE A 500 -12.25 -13.44 2.10
C PHE A 500 -12.77 -14.16 3.32
N PHE A 501 -11.95 -15.00 3.88
CA PHE A 501 -12.20 -15.68 5.13
C PHE A 501 -10.96 -15.60 6.03
N ASN A 502 -11.16 -15.18 7.27
CA ASN A 502 -10.13 -15.22 8.32
C ASN A 502 -10.73 -15.78 9.60
N ASP A 503 -10.03 -16.71 10.25
CA ASP A 503 -10.47 -17.32 11.51
C ASP A 503 -9.27 -17.64 12.39
N THR A 504 -9.34 -17.20 13.66
CA THR A 504 -8.36 -17.53 14.71
C THR A 504 -8.98 -18.31 15.86
N GLN A 505 -10.26 -18.72 15.77
CA GLN A 505 -11.02 -19.36 16.85
C GLN A 505 -11.20 -20.86 16.66
N PHE A 506 -11.15 -21.34 15.42
CA PHE A 506 -11.48 -22.74 15.11
C PHE A 506 -10.49 -23.71 15.73
N LEU A 507 -9.18 -23.45 15.63
CA LEU A 507 -8.15 -24.24 16.28
C LEU A 507 -7.26 -23.31 17.14
N LYS A 508 -6.98 -23.76 18.36
CA LYS A 508 -6.07 -23.06 19.28
C LYS A 508 -4.68 -22.89 18.66
N TYR A 509 -4.14 -21.68 18.69
CA TYR A 509 -2.85 -21.27 18.13
C TYR A 509 -2.79 -21.14 16.60
N TRP A 510 -3.86 -21.44 15.87
CA TRP A 510 -3.91 -21.35 14.42
C TRP A 510 -4.71 -20.16 13.92
N GLU A 511 -4.21 -19.53 12.89
CA GLU A 511 -4.92 -18.52 12.08
C GLU A 511 -4.98 -18.99 10.64
N TYR A 512 -6.16 -18.90 10.04
CA TYR A 512 -6.43 -19.25 8.65
C TYR A 512 -6.90 -18.04 7.91
N MET A 513 -6.17 -17.62 6.89
CA MET A 513 -6.55 -16.53 6.01
C MET A 513 -6.63 -17.06 4.57
N LEU A 514 -7.83 -16.95 3.98
CA LEU A 514 -8.09 -17.37 2.61
C LEU A 514 -8.67 -16.20 1.84
N ALA A 515 -8.12 -15.92 0.66
CA ALA A 515 -8.64 -14.93 -0.24
C ALA A 515 -8.75 -15.51 -1.65
N TYR A 516 -9.84 -15.18 -2.34
CA TYR A 516 -10.03 -15.52 -3.74
C TYR A 516 -10.69 -14.36 -4.47
N SER A 517 -10.20 -14.08 -5.68
CA SER A 517 -10.73 -13.02 -6.55
C SER A 517 -10.92 -13.54 -7.97
N TYR A 518 -12.08 -13.28 -8.52
CA TYR A 518 -12.37 -13.42 -9.95
C TYR A 518 -12.44 -12.05 -10.59
N ASN A 519 -11.79 -11.88 -11.74
CA ASN A 519 -11.75 -10.64 -12.48
C ASN A 519 -11.85 -10.88 -14.00
N ASP A 520 -12.77 -10.19 -14.65
CA ASP A 520 -12.84 -10.06 -16.11
C ASP A 520 -12.67 -8.59 -16.49
N SER A 521 -11.56 -8.25 -17.09
CA SER A 521 -11.22 -6.89 -17.50
C SER A 521 -10.82 -6.85 -18.96
N ARG A 522 -11.38 -5.88 -19.70
CA ARG A 522 -10.99 -5.58 -21.08
C ARG A 522 -10.89 -4.09 -21.27
N ARG A 523 -9.94 -3.66 -22.11
CA ARG A 523 -9.70 -2.27 -22.42
C ARG A 523 -9.30 -2.09 -23.86
N LYS A 524 -9.68 -0.95 -24.43
CA LYS A 524 -9.06 -0.35 -25.61
C LYS A 524 -8.30 0.86 -25.11
N TYR A 525 -6.98 0.77 -25.03
CA TYR A 525 -6.11 1.80 -24.46
C TYR A 525 -4.69 1.66 -25.03
N LEU A 526 -3.89 2.69 -24.96
CA LEU A 526 -2.57 2.73 -25.54
C LEU A 526 -2.61 2.26 -27.02
N ASP A 527 -1.82 1.30 -27.40
CA ASP A 527 -1.68 0.73 -28.75
C ASP A 527 -2.68 -0.41 -29.06
N PHE A 528 -3.69 -0.64 -28.20
CA PHE A 528 -4.68 -1.69 -28.42
C PHE A 528 -5.60 -1.34 -29.60
N PRO A 529 -5.63 -2.14 -30.67
CA PRO A 529 -6.46 -1.87 -31.85
C PRO A 529 -7.96 -2.04 -31.57
N TYR A 530 -8.30 -2.91 -30.65
CA TYR A 530 -9.66 -3.18 -30.18
C TYR A 530 -9.65 -3.59 -28.70
N MET A 531 -10.83 -3.78 -28.13
CA MET A 531 -10.98 -4.12 -26.71
C MET A 531 -10.45 -5.53 -26.42
N ALA A 532 -9.37 -5.62 -25.62
CA ALA A 532 -8.72 -6.87 -25.23
C ALA A 532 -8.35 -6.88 -23.75
N ALA A 533 -8.01 -8.05 -23.21
CA ALA A 533 -7.59 -8.18 -21.82
C ALA A 533 -6.17 -7.61 -21.62
N PRO A 534 -5.95 -6.65 -20.70
CA PRO A 534 -4.63 -6.09 -20.47
C PRO A 534 -3.72 -7.09 -19.73
N PRO A 535 -2.38 -6.96 -19.88
CA PRO A 535 -1.42 -7.91 -19.32
C PRO A 535 -1.41 -7.94 -17.77
N PHE A 536 -1.86 -6.87 -17.13
CA PHE A 536 -1.95 -6.76 -15.67
C PHE A 536 -3.24 -7.35 -15.08
N ALA A 537 -4.22 -7.77 -15.89
CA ALA A 537 -5.50 -8.33 -15.42
C ALA A 537 -5.49 -9.86 -15.48
N MET A 538 -5.29 -10.47 -14.32
CA MET A 538 -5.38 -11.93 -14.17
C MET A 538 -6.80 -12.33 -13.76
N ARG A 539 -7.33 -13.38 -14.42
CA ARG A 539 -8.73 -13.79 -14.23
C ARG A 539 -9.00 -14.39 -12.86
N HIS A 540 -8.12 -15.26 -12.37
CA HIS A 540 -8.25 -15.93 -11.08
C HIS A 540 -7.02 -15.60 -10.23
N ASN A 541 -7.25 -15.14 -9.01
CA ASN A 541 -6.22 -14.91 -8.00
C ASN A 541 -6.67 -15.57 -6.71
N ALA A 542 -5.78 -16.31 -6.07
CA ALA A 542 -6.04 -16.93 -4.79
C ALA A 542 -4.82 -16.78 -3.88
N SER A 543 -5.05 -16.55 -2.61
CA SER A 543 -4.04 -16.62 -1.57
C SER A 543 -4.55 -17.41 -0.37
N ALA A 544 -3.68 -18.19 0.22
CA ALA A 544 -3.95 -18.94 1.44
C ALA A 544 -2.78 -18.76 2.38
N THR A 545 -3.04 -18.27 3.58
CA THR A 545 -2.03 -18.17 4.65
C THR A 545 -2.48 -18.97 5.85
N LEU A 546 -1.59 -19.79 6.36
CA LEU A 546 -1.74 -20.56 7.57
C LEU A 546 -0.64 -20.13 8.55
N LYS A 547 -1.05 -19.66 9.73
CA LYS A 547 -0.13 -19.20 10.77
C LYS A 547 -0.35 -20.01 12.04
N TYR A 548 0.74 -20.50 12.63
CA TYR A 548 0.75 -21.18 13.93
C TYR A 548 1.56 -20.35 14.91
N SER A 549 0.89 -19.81 15.94
CA SER A 549 1.49 -18.95 16.96
C SER A 549 1.45 -19.65 18.31
N ASN A 550 2.59 -20.12 18.80
CA ASN A 550 2.69 -20.77 20.09
C ASN A 550 3.83 -20.18 20.93
N PHE A 551 3.44 -19.39 21.92
CA PHE A 551 4.40 -18.68 22.79
C PHE A 551 5.05 -19.56 23.85
N SER A 552 4.51 -20.76 24.12
CA SER A 552 5.19 -21.71 25.01
C SER A 552 6.50 -22.21 24.39
N ILE A 553 6.54 -22.34 23.09
CA ILE A 553 7.76 -22.65 22.31
C ILE A 553 8.40 -21.40 21.69
N ARG A 554 7.90 -20.20 22.05
CA ARG A 554 8.41 -18.90 21.58
C ARG A 554 8.49 -18.77 20.06
N SER A 555 7.55 -19.37 19.33
CA SER A 555 7.62 -19.46 17.87
C SER A 555 6.31 -19.11 17.20
N ILE A 556 6.44 -18.44 16.03
CA ILE A 556 5.37 -18.23 15.07
C ILE A 556 5.85 -18.81 13.74
N PHE A 557 5.10 -19.75 13.21
CA PHE A 557 5.31 -20.32 11.87
C PHE A 557 4.23 -19.82 10.94
N SER A 558 4.60 -19.45 9.73
CA SER A 558 3.65 -19.05 8.70
C SER A 558 3.99 -19.72 7.38
N VAL A 559 2.95 -20.17 6.69
CA VAL A 559 3.03 -20.71 5.33
C VAL A 559 2.00 -19.95 4.50
N SER A 560 2.41 -19.42 3.37
CA SER A 560 1.52 -18.73 2.44
C SER A 560 1.68 -19.27 1.04
N ASN A 561 0.58 -19.56 0.37
CA ASN A 561 0.56 -19.88 -1.05
C ASN A 561 -0.18 -18.79 -1.81
N ARG A 562 0.37 -18.38 -2.94
CA ARG A 562 -0.24 -17.44 -3.87
C ARG A 562 -0.33 -18.05 -5.25
N PHE A 563 -1.51 -18.02 -5.81
CA PHE A 563 -1.83 -18.50 -7.16
C PHE A 563 -2.47 -17.40 -7.98
N ALA A 564 -2.10 -17.29 -9.26
CA ALA A 564 -2.83 -16.49 -10.23
C ALA A 564 -2.85 -17.16 -11.59
N SER A 565 -3.95 -16.98 -12.33
CA SER A 565 -4.03 -17.44 -13.72
C SER A 565 -3.05 -16.69 -14.62
N GLY A 566 -2.63 -17.32 -15.71
CA GLY A 566 -1.70 -16.74 -16.68
C GLY A 566 -2.14 -15.38 -17.21
N ARG A 567 -1.17 -14.48 -17.40
CA ARG A 567 -1.35 -13.13 -17.97
C ARG A 567 -1.55 -13.18 -19.45
N HIS A 568 -2.37 -12.29 -19.98
CA HIS A 568 -2.48 -12.11 -21.43
C HIS A 568 -1.24 -11.41 -21.99
N TYR A 569 -0.78 -11.85 -23.16
CA TYR A 569 0.25 -11.17 -23.95
C TYR A 569 -0.04 -11.33 -25.44
N HIS A 570 0.55 -10.45 -26.25
CA HIS A 570 0.47 -10.54 -27.70
C HIS A 570 1.59 -11.43 -28.22
N ASP A 571 1.23 -12.50 -28.92
CA ASP A 571 2.14 -13.38 -29.65
C ASP A 571 2.03 -13.07 -31.14
N PRO A 572 3.05 -12.45 -31.76
CA PRO A 572 3.00 -12.08 -33.17
C PRO A 572 2.98 -13.29 -34.15
N ASN A 573 3.28 -14.49 -33.62
CA ASN A 573 3.21 -15.73 -34.40
C ASN A 573 1.80 -16.32 -34.49
N ARG A 574 0.80 -15.69 -33.86
CA ARG A 574 -0.58 -16.15 -33.83
C ARG A 574 -1.54 -15.08 -34.28
N GLU A 575 -2.67 -15.50 -34.84
CA GLU A 575 -3.72 -14.57 -35.26
C GLU A 575 -4.38 -13.87 -34.05
N GLY A 576 -4.78 -12.62 -34.24
CA GLY A 576 -5.45 -11.79 -33.25
C GLY A 576 -4.47 -11.01 -32.37
N PHE A 577 -5.01 -10.18 -31.48
CA PHE A 577 -4.26 -9.34 -30.54
C PHE A 577 -4.48 -9.81 -29.13
N MET A 578 -3.44 -9.78 -28.26
CA MET A 578 -3.46 -10.31 -26.90
C MET A 578 -3.97 -11.76 -26.84
N ASN A 579 -3.50 -12.58 -27.77
CA ASN A 579 -4.01 -13.88 -28.20
C ASN A 579 -3.45 -15.06 -27.38
N SER A 580 -2.47 -14.81 -26.52
CA SER A 580 -1.77 -15.84 -25.75
C SER A 580 -1.76 -15.56 -24.24
N ARG A 581 -1.45 -16.60 -23.46
CA ARG A 581 -1.34 -16.52 -22.00
C ARG A 581 -0.05 -17.13 -21.48
N THR A 582 0.54 -16.49 -20.49
CA THR A 582 1.67 -17.08 -19.74
C THR A 582 1.21 -18.31 -18.95
N PRO A 583 2.11 -19.19 -18.51
CA PRO A 583 1.83 -20.15 -17.46
C PRO A 583 1.27 -19.49 -16.20
N ASN A 584 0.47 -20.23 -15.44
CA ASN A 584 -0.07 -19.75 -14.16
C ASN A 584 1.07 -19.41 -13.20
N TYR A 585 0.90 -18.30 -12.46
CA TYR A 585 1.78 -17.92 -11.38
C TYR A 585 1.51 -18.78 -10.13
N ASN A 586 2.57 -19.20 -9.43
CA ASN A 586 2.46 -19.81 -8.11
C ASN A 586 3.71 -19.49 -7.29
N SER A 587 3.52 -19.12 -6.00
CA SER A 587 4.58 -18.98 -5.02
C SER A 587 4.15 -19.61 -3.71
N LEU A 588 4.95 -20.50 -3.18
CA LEU A 588 4.80 -21.04 -1.82
C LEU A 588 5.91 -20.44 -0.97
N ASP A 589 5.51 -19.70 0.05
CA ASP A 589 6.40 -18.97 0.95
C ASP A 589 6.26 -19.51 2.38
N ILE A 590 7.36 -19.55 3.13
CA ILE A 590 7.36 -19.93 4.54
C ILE A 590 8.12 -18.91 5.37
N SER A 591 7.73 -18.73 6.61
CA SER A 591 8.48 -17.94 7.58
C SER A 591 8.41 -18.52 8.98
N TRP A 592 9.45 -18.26 9.76
CA TRP A 592 9.55 -18.60 11.16
C TRP A 592 10.09 -17.42 11.94
N ILE A 593 9.35 -17.00 12.98
CA ILE A 593 9.76 -16.01 13.96
C ILE A 593 10.02 -16.71 15.27
N TYR A 594 11.23 -16.55 15.80
CA TYR A 594 11.64 -17.09 17.08
C TYR A 594 11.91 -15.97 18.08
N LEU A 595 11.19 -15.97 19.20
CA LEU A 595 11.36 -15.04 20.30
C LEU A 595 12.48 -15.54 21.22
N ALA A 596 13.75 -15.32 20.84
CA ALA A 596 14.92 -15.84 21.54
C ALA A 596 14.92 -15.40 23.02
N ASN A 597 14.58 -14.15 23.27
CA ASN A 597 14.35 -13.59 24.61
C ASN A 597 13.40 -12.38 24.55
N LYS A 598 13.17 -11.69 25.69
CA LYS A 598 12.28 -10.52 25.78
C LYS A 598 12.71 -9.35 24.88
N ARG A 599 13.95 -9.33 24.38
CA ARG A 599 14.53 -8.22 23.61
C ARG A 599 14.99 -8.62 22.21
N THR A 600 15.03 -9.91 21.89
CA THR A 600 15.61 -10.42 20.64
C THR A 600 14.63 -11.30 19.91
N ILE A 601 14.35 -10.93 18.68
CA ILE A 601 13.55 -11.72 17.74
C ILE A 601 14.47 -12.17 16.60
N VAL A 602 14.41 -13.44 16.25
CA VAL A 602 15.08 -13.99 15.07
C VAL A 602 14.01 -14.33 14.04
N TYR A 603 14.24 -13.90 12.81
CA TYR A 603 13.35 -14.10 11.67
C TYR A 603 14.03 -14.95 10.61
N PHE A 604 13.30 -15.91 10.10
CA PHE A 604 13.66 -16.68 8.92
C PHE A 604 12.51 -16.62 7.93
N GLY A 605 12.80 -16.28 6.68
CA GLY A 605 11.84 -16.23 5.60
C GLY A 605 12.36 -16.90 4.34
N PHE A 606 11.52 -17.69 3.72
CA PHE A 606 11.79 -18.33 2.44
C PHE A 606 10.66 -17.98 1.47
N SER A 607 11.01 -17.36 0.36
CA SER A 607 10.06 -17.03 -0.71
C SER A 607 10.22 -18.00 -1.87
N ASN A 608 9.09 -18.46 -2.41
CA ASN A 608 9.00 -19.38 -3.54
C ASN A 608 9.87 -20.64 -3.31
N ILE A 609 9.62 -21.31 -2.19
CA ILE A 609 10.42 -22.48 -1.76
C ILE A 609 10.45 -23.60 -2.81
N LEU A 610 9.43 -23.67 -3.69
CA LEU A 610 9.37 -24.63 -4.79
C LEU A 610 10.28 -24.26 -5.97
N ASN A 611 10.97 -23.12 -5.89
CA ASN A 611 11.86 -22.59 -6.94
C ASN A 611 11.20 -22.51 -8.32
N ARG A 612 9.89 -22.21 -8.35
CA ARG A 612 9.13 -22.10 -9.58
C ARG A 612 9.56 -20.86 -10.37
N GLN A 613 9.92 -21.02 -11.61
CA GLN A 613 10.13 -19.90 -12.53
C GLN A 613 8.77 -19.33 -12.97
N ASN A 614 8.38 -18.20 -12.39
CA ASN A 614 7.18 -17.50 -12.77
C ASN A 614 7.46 -16.59 -13.96
N ILE A 615 6.63 -16.69 -15.00
CA ILE A 615 6.75 -15.93 -16.26
C ILE A 615 5.71 -14.82 -16.25
N TYR A 616 6.16 -13.58 -16.48
CA TYR A 616 5.32 -12.37 -16.43
C TYR A 616 4.86 -11.90 -17.81
N GLY A 617 5.50 -12.38 -18.88
CA GLY A 617 5.23 -12.05 -20.28
C GLY A 617 6.31 -12.63 -21.18
N TYR A 618 6.29 -12.24 -22.45
CA TYR A 618 7.31 -12.58 -23.42
C TYR A 618 7.69 -11.32 -24.20
N VAL A 619 8.96 -11.20 -24.56
CA VAL A 619 9.48 -10.30 -25.59
C VAL A 619 9.79 -11.11 -26.83
N PHE A 620 9.60 -10.50 -27.99
CA PHE A 620 9.83 -11.13 -29.29
C PHE A 620 10.92 -10.37 -30.05
N ASN A 621 11.69 -11.07 -30.82
CA ASN A 621 12.65 -10.46 -31.73
C ASN A 621 11.89 -9.63 -32.78
N ASP A 622 12.49 -8.53 -33.25
CA ASP A 622 11.92 -7.68 -34.30
C ASP A 622 12.05 -8.33 -35.69
N GLU A 623 12.96 -9.31 -35.83
CA GLU A 623 13.21 -10.02 -37.07
C GLU A 623 12.66 -11.46 -37.00
N MET A 624 12.09 -11.92 -38.12
CA MET A 624 11.68 -13.31 -38.29
C MET A 624 12.89 -14.22 -38.49
N THR A 625 12.84 -15.38 -37.85
CA THR A 625 13.79 -16.46 -38.08
C THR A 625 13.58 -17.08 -39.46
N ALA A 626 14.52 -17.94 -39.93
CA ALA A 626 14.41 -18.70 -41.18
C ALA A 626 13.12 -19.56 -41.28
N ASN A 627 12.45 -19.82 -40.16
CA ASN A 627 11.19 -20.57 -40.08
C ASN A 627 9.94 -19.67 -40.17
N ASN A 628 10.07 -18.41 -40.53
CA ASN A 628 9.00 -17.42 -40.58
C ASN A 628 8.28 -17.23 -39.22
N ALA A 629 9.01 -17.32 -38.15
CA ALA A 629 8.48 -17.10 -36.78
C ALA A 629 9.36 -16.09 -36.04
N TYR A 630 8.73 -15.28 -35.19
CA TYR A 630 9.43 -14.41 -34.26
C TYR A 630 9.89 -15.23 -33.07
N GLU A 631 11.19 -15.16 -32.75
CA GLU A 631 11.75 -15.80 -31.56
C GLU A 631 11.27 -15.10 -30.30
N SER A 632 10.92 -15.86 -29.27
CA SER A 632 10.40 -15.32 -28.00
C SER A 632 11.32 -15.60 -26.81
N HIS A 633 11.41 -14.63 -25.89
CA HIS A 633 12.14 -14.76 -24.65
C HIS A 633 11.21 -14.48 -23.45
N PRO A 634 11.17 -15.36 -22.41
CA PRO A 634 10.29 -15.16 -21.29
C PRO A 634 10.80 -14.05 -20.38
N LEU A 635 9.88 -13.19 -19.90
CA LEU A 635 10.14 -12.19 -18.90
C LEU A 635 10.00 -12.83 -17.51
N THR A 636 11.11 -12.96 -16.80
CA THR A 636 11.19 -13.57 -15.46
C THR A 636 11.83 -12.64 -14.46
N GLN A 637 11.87 -13.01 -13.19
CA GLN A 637 12.73 -12.36 -12.19
C GLN A 637 14.13 -12.97 -12.22
N GLN A 638 15.14 -12.20 -11.82
CA GLN A 638 16.54 -12.69 -11.77
C GLN A 638 16.73 -13.84 -10.79
N ILE A 639 15.99 -13.79 -9.68
CA ILE A 639 16.03 -14.77 -8.60
C ILE A 639 14.63 -15.31 -8.42
N ASN A 640 14.46 -16.61 -8.68
CA ASN A 640 13.17 -17.25 -8.46
C ASN A 640 12.88 -17.45 -6.97
N GLN A 641 13.92 -17.79 -6.19
CA GLN A 641 13.84 -18.17 -4.80
C GLN A 641 14.70 -17.22 -3.95
N ALA A 642 14.16 -16.73 -2.84
CA ALA A 642 14.90 -15.85 -1.95
C ALA A 642 14.72 -16.29 -0.50
N PHE A 643 15.77 -16.12 0.31
CA PHE A 643 15.68 -16.36 1.73
C PHE A 643 16.24 -15.18 2.53
N TYR A 644 15.65 -15.00 3.70
CA TYR A 644 15.94 -13.89 4.59
C TYR A 644 16.20 -14.42 5.99
N ILE A 645 17.28 -13.93 6.59
CA ILE A 645 17.60 -14.17 7.99
C ILE A 645 17.77 -12.80 8.62
N GLY A 646 17.11 -12.58 9.76
CA GLY A 646 17.19 -11.31 10.47
C GLY A 646 17.20 -11.49 11.98
N CYS A 647 17.86 -10.56 12.66
CA CYS A 647 17.88 -10.44 14.09
C CYS A 647 17.45 -9.02 14.48
N PHE A 648 16.38 -8.92 15.25
CA PHE A 648 15.83 -7.65 15.74
C PHE A 648 16.09 -7.55 17.23
N ILE A 649 16.81 -6.52 17.66
CA ILE A 649 17.23 -6.31 19.04
C ILE A 649 16.60 -5.02 19.57
N SER A 650 15.78 -5.13 20.60
CA SER A 650 15.21 -3.98 21.30
C SER A 650 16.19 -3.49 22.37
N LEU A 651 16.48 -2.19 22.35
CA LEU A 651 17.41 -1.50 23.23
C LEU A 651 16.61 -0.63 24.24
N GLY A 652 17.14 -0.42 25.44
CA GLY A 652 16.53 0.43 26.47
C GLY A 652 16.09 -0.32 27.73
N LYS A 653 15.82 0.42 28.82
CA LYS A 653 15.50 -0.17 30.14
C LYS A 653 14.18 -0.94 30.15
N ASN A 654 13.15 -0.46 29.43
CA ASN A 654 11.81 -1.09 29.32
C ASN A 654 11.58 -1.78 27.97
N ALA A 655 12.64 -2.14 27.29
CA ALA A 655 12.64 -2.61 25.91
C ALA A 655 12.29 -4.11 25.79
N ALA A 656 11.25 -4.56 26.46
CA ALA A 656 10.70 -5.89 26.21
C ALA A 656 9.76 -5.84 24.99
N TYR A 657 9.92 -6.77 24.06
CA TYR A 657 8.85 -7.03 23.10
C TYR A 657 7.63 -7.48 23.88
N ASN A 658 6.62 -6.65 23.91
CA ASN A 658 5.38 -7.01 24.59
C ASN A 658 4.69 -8.10 23.77
N VAL A 659 4.65 -9.31 24.33
CA VAL A 659 4.01 -10.48 23.70
C VAL A 659 2.52 -10.19 23.40
N SER A 660 1.87 -9.32 24.19
CA SER A 660 0.50 -8.87 23.92
C SER A 660 0.35 -8.06 22.62
N ASN A 661 1.43 -7.58 22.02
CA ASN A 661 1.38 -6.94 20.69
C ASN A 661 1.27 -7.96 19.55
N PHE A 662 1.35 -9.26 19.87
CA PHE A 662 1.17 -10.36 18.91
C PHE A 662 -0.24 -11.01 19.02
N TYR A 663 -1.11 -10.53 19.92
CA TYR A 663 -2.50 -10.96 20.07
C TYR A 663 -3.49 -9.86 19.65
#